data_296717ed7b69fa3bf08dc002643e8d86
#
_entry.id   296717ed7b69fa3bf08dc002643e8d86
#
_cell.length_a   1.000
_cell.length_b   1.000
_cell.length_c   1.000
_cell.angle_alpha   90.00
_cell.angle_beta   90.00
_cell.angle_gamma   90.00
#
_symmetry.space_group_name_H-M   'P 1'
#
loop_
_entity.id
_entity.type
_entity.pdbx_description
1 polymer ?
#
loop_
_entity_poly.entity_id
_entity_poly.type
_entity_poly.pdbx_seq_one_letter_code
_entity_poly.pdbx_strand_id
1 'polypeptide(L)'
;MAVLSKTLATINTESPLEYSYEEARLGNLYTPEAYELCRRLEFKNLLGRFDTEAAPESTMEQSFFTCADLSGAEKLFAKAAEKTYIGTSLIADRDQVYGLGLALEKDEIYYLPAEGLMTGEYLCSKLSDLGNHVRILAMDIKALLKHTDLKDITQVFDMGIGAYLLNPLKSSYTYEDIAREYLNGISLPSREELLGKMTFAKAWEASSEKLGIFACYEAFTVLAAREPVQDALQESGMWKVYTEIELPLVFTLDSMEKWGIRVKGEELKAYGEKLSIRIQELEQLIYEKAGEEFNINSPKQLGVILFEKMGIPGGRKTKTGYSTAADILEKLAPEQPIVSDILEYRQLTKLKSTYADGLSAVIEKDGRIHSTFNQTITATGRISSTEPNLQNIPVRMELGRLIRKVFVPEEGYVFLDADYSQIELRVLAHMSGDEKLIQAYREAQDIHRLTASQVFHIPFDQVTDLQRRNAKAVNFGIVYGISSFGLSQDLSITRKEAADYIEKYFESYPRIKGFLDGMVEDGKEKGYVSTMFGRRRPVPELKSSNFMQRSFGERVAMNSPIQGTAADIIKIAMNRVYERLNREGLQSRLVLQVHDELLIETKKEEIPEVSRILQEEMKGAAQLAVELEVDMHQGESWYEAK
;
A
#
# COMPACT_ATOMS: atom_id res chain seq x y z
N MET A 1 -21.49 -39.64 -24.43
CA MET A 1 -20.76 -39.14 -23.21
C MET A 1 -20.31 -40.30 -22.33
N ALA A 2 -21.20 -41.14 -21.76
CA ALA A 2 -20.80 -42.22 -20.85
C ALA A 2 -19.79 -43.26 -21.45
N VAL A 3 -19.94 -43.63 -22.73
CA VAL A 3 -19.01 -44.55 -23.42
C VAL A 3 -17.62 -43.90 -23.57
N LEU A 4 -17.56 -42.63 -23.96
CA LEU A 4 -16.29 -41.90 -24.08
C LEU A 4 -15.60 -41.75 -22.70
N SER A 5 -16.36 -41.40 -21.66
CA SER A 5 -15.84 -41.32 -20.29
C SER A 5 -15.28 -42.66 -19.82
N LYS A 6 -15.95 -43.77 -20.14
CA LYS A 6 -15.45 -45.13 -19.81
C LYS A 6 -14.15 -45.45 -20.55
N THR A 7 -14.07 -45.14 -21.84
CA THR A 7 -12.85 -45.34 -22.66
C THR A 7 -11.69 -44.53 -22.10
N LEU A 8 -11.90 -43.27 -21.76
CA LEU A 8 -10.87 -42.38 -21.20
C LEU A 8 -10.43 -42.79 -19.77
N ALA A 9 -11.33 -43.37 -18.98
CA ALA A 9 -11.04 -43.84 -17.62
C ALA A 9 -10.45 -45.25 -17.59
N THR A 10 -10.46 -45.99 -18.69
CA THR A 10 -9.90 -47.35 -18.75
C THR A 10 -8.39 -47.29 -19.00
N ILE A 11 -7.61 -47.86 -18.09
CA ILE A 11 -6.17 -47.92 -18.21
C ILE A 11 -5.79 -48.75 -19.46
N ASN A 12 -5.01 -48.19 -20.37
CA ASN A 12 -4.45 -48.88 -21.50
C ASN A 12 -3.15 -49.60 -21.09
N THR A 13 -3.19 -50.93 -21.00
CA THR A 13 -2.04 -51.74 -20.62
C THR A 13 -1.14 -52.09 -21.79
N GLU A 14 -1.54 -51.73 -23.03
CA GLU A 14 -0.78 -52.01 -24.28
C GLU A 14 -0.14 -50.75 -24.85
N SER A 15 -0.04 -49.68 -24.10
CA SER A 15 0.66 -48.48 -24.55
C SER A 15 2.11 -48.78 -24.79
N PRO A 16 2.67 -48.39 -25.96
CA PRO A 16 4.08 -48.67 -26.29
C PRO A 16 4.96 -47.75 -25.41
N LEU A 17 5.50 -48.29 -24.35
CA LEU A 17 6.43 -47.62 -23.44
C LEU A 17 7.82 -48.21 -23.68
N GLU A 18 8.75 -47.38 -24.15
CA GLU A 18 10.16 -47.75 -24.45
C GLU A 18 11.03 -47.55 -23.19
N TYR A 19 10.70 -48.20 -22.08
CA TYR A 19 11.62 -48.24 -20.93
C TYR A 19 11.57 -49.59 -20.22
N SER A 20 12.69 -49.95 -19.58
CA SER A 20 12.76 -51.12 -18.73
C SER A 20 12.52 -50.78 -17.27
N TYR A 21 12.04 -51.75 -16.47
CA TYR A 21 11.86 -51.60 -15.03
C TYR A 21 13.19 -51.29 -14.32
N GLU A 22 14.31 -51.66 -14.90
CA GLU A 22 15.65 -51.43 -14.37
C GLU A 22 16.11 -49.99 -14.59
N GLU A 23 15.71 -49.38 -15.71
CA GLU A 23 15.95 -47.95 -16.02
C GLU A 23 15.06 -47.02 -15.19
N ALA A 24 13.92 -47.51 -14.69
CA ALA A 24 12.99 -46.77 -13.86
C ALA A 24 13.40 -46.74 -12.37
N ARG A 25 14.62 -47.16 -11.99
CA ARG A 25 15.12 -47.04 -10.62
C ARG A 25 15.27 -45.57 -10.24
N LEU A 26 14.70 -45.21 -9.10
CA LEU A 26 14.90 -43.89 -8.52
C LEU A 26 16.38 -43.72 -8.13
N GLY A 27 17.07 -42.82 -8.81
CA GLY A 27 18.38 -42.33 -8.38
C GLY A 27 18.25 -41.26 -7.30
N ASN A 28 19.34 -40.59 -7.00
CA ASN A 28 19.30 -39.39 -6.15
C ASN A 28 18.57 -38.28 -6.91
N LEU A 29 17.39 -37.88 -6.42
CA LEU A 29 16.57 -36.80 -7.00
C LEU A 29 17.05 -35.41 -6.55
N TYR A 30 17.89 -35.34 -5.53
CA TYR A 30 18.36 -34.11 -4.92
C TYR A 30 19.78 -33.78 -5.38
N THR A 31 19.94 -33.62 -6.70
CA THR A 31 21.22 -33.23 -7.31
C THR A 31 21.33 -31.69 -7.38
N PRO A 32 22.55 -31.12 -7.50
CA PRO A 32 22.74 -29.70 -7.72
C PRO A 32 21.96 -29.16 -8.92
N GLU A 33 21.87 -29.90 -10.01
CA GLU A 33 21.13 -29.52 -11.22
C GLU A 33 19.62 -29.50 -10.95
N ALA A 34 19.10 -30.46 -10.18
CA ALA A 34 17.70 -30.48 -9.76
C ALA A 34 17.39 -29.33 -8.79
N TYR A 35 18.32 -29.00 -7.91
CA TYR A 35 18.22 -27.82 -7.04
C TYR A 35 18.07 -26.55 -7.86
N GLU A 36 19.00 -26.29 -8.80
CA GLU A 36 18.94 -25.11 -9.67
C GLU A 36 17.66 -25.06 -10.53
N LEU A 37 17.19 -26.20 -11.01
CA LEU A 37 15.93 -26.29 -11.76
C LEU A 37 14.72 -25.94 -10.87
N CYS A 38 14.65 -26.51 -9.67
CA CYS A 38 13.60 -26.20 -8.70
C CYS A 38 13.62 -24.72 -8.28
N ARG A 39 14.81 -24.15 -8.13
CA ARG A 39 15.01 -22.74 -7.81
C ARG A 39 14.53 -21.84 -8.96
N ARG A 40 14.92 -22.14 -10.19
CA ARG A 40 14.47 -21.42 -11.41
C ARG A 40 12.95 -21.49 -11.62
N LEU A 41 12.34 -22.64 -11.27
CA LEU A 41 10.90 -22.86 -11.39
C LEU A 41 10.09 -22.42 -10.15
N GLU A 42 10.74 -21.86 -9.15
CA GLU A 42 10.13 -21.37 -7.90
C GLU A 42 9.40 -22.45 -7.07
N PHE A 43 9.88 -23.68 -7.12
CA PHE A 43 9.32 -24.78 -6.34
C PHE A 43 9.78 -24.72 -4.88
N LYS A 44 9.39 -23.64 -4.16
CA LYS A 44 9.83 -23.34 -2.78
C LYS A 44 9.68 -24.53 -1.82
N ASN A 45 8.59 -25.29 -1.93
CA ASN A 45 8.36 -26.47 -1.08
C ASN A 45 9.29 -27.66 -1.38
N LEU A 46 9.87 -27.70 -2.58
CA LEU A 46 10.86 -28.73 -2.96
C LEU A 46 12.27 -28.34 -2.54
N LEU A 47 12.61 -27.05 -2.61
CA LEU A 47 13.94 -26.55 -2.21
C LEU A 47 14.29 -26.92 -0.77
N GLY A 48 13.33 -26.86 0.16
CA GLY A 48 13.54 -27.28 1.56
C GLY A 48 13.76 -28.78 1.78
N ARG A 49 13.76 -29.60 0.73
CA ARG A 49 14.05 -31.06 0.79
C ARG A 49 15.47 -31.40 0.34
N PHE A 50 16.19 -30.45 -0.22
CA PHE A 50 17.59 -30.63 -0.58
C PHE A 50 18.46 -30.42 0.65
N ASP A 51 19.47 -31.27 0.83
CA ASP A 51 20.49 -31.03 1.84
C ASP A 51 21.31 -29.78 1.47
N THR A 52 21.70 -29.02 2.48
CA THR A 52 22.48 -27.78 2.29
C THR A 52 23.81 -27.98 1.55
N GLU A 53 24.34 -29.21 1.56
CA GLU A 53 25.55 -29.58 0.82
C GLU A 53 25.30 -29.76 -0.70
N ALA A 54 24.06 -29.86 -1.14
CA ALA A 54 23.69 -29.98 -2.55
C ALA A 54 23.59 -28.64 -3.30
N ALA A 55 23.61 -27.51 -2.58
CA ALA A 55 23.65 -26.19 -3.21
C ALA A 55 25.05 -25.95 -3.76
N PRO A 56 25.21 -25.67 -5.10
CA PRO A 56 26.52 -25.36 -5.65
C PRO A 56 27.07 -24.10 -4.96
N GLU A 57 28.34 -24.11 -4.54
CA GLU A 57 29.03 -22.90 -4.12
C GLU A 57 28.91 -21.86 -5.24
N SER A 58 28.32 -20.72 -4.93
CA SER A 58 28.17 -19.63 -5.90
C SER A 58 29.57 -19.09 -6.21
N THR A 59 30.00 -19.16 -7.48
CA THR A 59 31.26 -18.53 -7.92
C THR A 59 31.29 -17.03 -7.63
N MET A 60 30.13 -16.42 -7.41
CA MET A 60 29.95 -15.02 -7.07
C MET A 60 30.48 -14.70 -5.65
N GLU A 61 30.36 -15.64 -4.69
CA GLU A 61 30.85 -15.44 -3.33
C GLU A 61 32.38 -15.33 -3.26
N GLN A 62 33.10 -15.75 -4.30
CA GLN A 62 34.53 -15.51 -4.42
C GLN A 62 34.92 -14.04 -4.59
N SER A 63 33.92 -13.19 -4.94
CA SER A 63 34.06 -11.73 -5.06
C SER A 63 33.59 -10.99 -3.79
N PHE A 64 33.25 -11.71 -2.72
CA PHE A 64 32.81 -11.16 -1.46
C PHE A 64 33.96 -11.13 -0.46
N PHE A 65 34.24 -9.95 0.07
CA PHE A 65 35.35 -9.72 0.99
C PHE A 65 34.83 -9.13 2.31
N THR A 66 35.39 -9.58 3.42
CA THR A 66 35.10 -8.95 4.72
C THR A 66 36.22 -8.00 5.08
N CYS A 67 35.87 -6.74 5.37
CA CYS A 67 36.77 -5.72 5.85
C CYS A 67 36.46 -5.44 7.34
N ALA A 68 37.23 -6.03 8.26
CA ALA A 68 37.00 -5.96 9.69
C ALA A 68 37.92 -4.96 10.42
N ASP A 69 38.86 -4.31 9.74
CA ASP A 69 39.77 -3.34 10.34
C ASP A 69 39.53 -1.91 9.84
N LEU A 70 39.72 -0.95 10.73
CA LEU A 70 39.46 0.48 10.48
C LEU A 70 40.35 1.03 9.34
N SER A 71 41.62 0.60 9.24
CA SER A 71 42.51 1.10 8.19
C SER A 71 42.10 0.62 6.80
N GLY A 72 41.65 -0.63 6.72
CA GLY A 72 41.06 -1.20 5.50
C GLY A 72 39.76 -0.46 5.11
N ALA A 73 38.88 -0.20 6.07
CA ALA A 73 37.64 0.53 5.86
C ALA A 73 37.88 1.96 5.34
N GLU A 74 38.85 2.70 5.91
CA GLU A 74 39.19 4.05 5.44
C GLU A 74 39.68 4.07 3.99
N LYS A 75 40.51 3.07 3.61
CA LYS A 75 40.97 2.92 2.20
C LYS A 75 39.80 2.60 1.28
N LEU A 76 38.88 1.76 1.74
CA LEU A 76 37.70 1.35 0.97
C LEU A 76 36.76 2.53 0.77
N PHE A 77 36.47 3.33 1.80
CA PHE A 77 35.66 4.54 1.67
C PHE A 77 36.34 5.60 0.76
N ALA A 78 37.67 5.73 0.84
CA ALA A 78 38.41 6.62 -0.08
C ALA A 78 38.26 6.14 -1.56
N LYS A 79 38.35 4.83 -1.81
CA LYS A 79 38.11 4.24 -3.13
C LYS A 79 36.67 4.41 -3.59
N ALA A 80 35.70 4.24 -2.67
CA ALA A 80 34.28 4.45 -2.95
C ALA A 80 34.00 5.90 -3.37
N ALA A 81 34.66 6.88 -2.77
CA ALA A 81 34.53 8.30 -3.11
C ALA A 81 34.95 8.65 -4.55
N GLU A 82 35.74 7.80 -5.20
CA GLU A 82 36.14 7.97 -6.61
C GLU A 82 35.12 7.42 -7.60
N LYS A 83 34.07 6.71 -7.13
CA LYS A 83 33.03 6.11 -7.96
C LYS A 83 31.92 7.12 -8.28
N THR A 84 31.24 6.90 -9.40
CA THR A 84 30.01 7.67 -9.74
C THR A 84 28.82 7.19 -8.91
N TYR A 85 28.75 5.90 -8.62
CA TYR A 85 27.70 5.25 -7.81
C TYR A 85 28.27 3.99 -7.14
N ILE A 86 27.67 3.62 -6.03
CA ILE A 86 28.00 2.43 -5.25
C ILE A 86 26.71 1.71 -4.83
N GLY A 87 26.76 0.38 -4.81
CA GLY A 87 25.68 -0.44 -4.25
C GLY A 87 25.86 -0.59 -2.74
N THR A 88 24.77 -0.43 -2.00
CA THR A 88 24.82 -0.49 -0.54
C THR A 88 23.72 -1.38 0.03
N SER A 89 24.02 -2.03 1.17
CA SER A 89 23.07 -2.76 2.01
C SER A 89 23.41 -2.50 3.45
N LEU A 90 22.65 -1.61 4.10
CA LEU A 90 22.81 -1.34 5.53
C LEU A 90 22.00 -2.37 6.33
N ILE A 91 22.69 -3.21 7.08
CA ILE A 91 22.05 -4.21 7.94
C ILE A 91 21.75 -3.57 9.30
N ALA A 92 20.50 -3.25 9.53
CA ALA A 92 20.08 -2.57 10.74
C ALA A 92 18.69 -3.03 11.19
N ASP A 93 18.47 -3.04 12.49
CA ASP A 93 17.15 -2.98 13.11
C ASP A 93 16.86 -1.51 13.48
N ARG A 94 15.72 -1.26 14.12
CA ARG A 94 15.30 0.11 14.46
C ARG A 94 16.37 0.89 15.26
N ASP A 95 17.05 0.24 16.19
CA ASP A 95 17.93 0.88 17.17
C ASP A 95 19.43 0.54 16.99
N GLN A 96 19.76 -0.40 16.10
CA GLN A 96 21.12 -0.91 15.97
C GLN A 96 21.50 -1.24 14.53
N VAL A 97 22.70 -0.84 14.15
CA VAL A 97 23.37 -1.20 12.89
C VAL A 97 24.34 -2.35 13.16
N TYR A 98 24.28 -3.39 12.34
CA TYR A 98 25.11 -4.60 12.45
C TYR A 98 26.23 -4.64 11.41
N GLY A 99 26.09 -3.93 10.30
CA GLY A 99 27.11 -3.85 9.27
C GLY A 99 26.62 -3.19 7.99
N LEU A 100 27.55 -3.03 7.05
CA LEU A 100 27.34 -2.42 5.75
C LEU A 100 27.89 -3.31 4.64
N GLY A 101 27.04 -3.73 3.72
CA GLY A 101 27.44 -4.25 2.42
C GLY A 101 27.75 -3.11 1.46
N LEU A 102 28.87 -3.18 0.76
CA LEU A 102 29.36 -2.14 -0.14
C LEU A 102 29.88 -2.75 -1.44
N ALA A 103 29.22 -2.52 -2.55
CA ALA A 103 29.63 -2.96 -3.89
C ALA A 103 30.22 -1.76 -4.66
N LEU A 104 31.50 -1.86 -5.03
CA LEU A 104 32.20 -0.88 -5.85
C LEU A 104 32.19 -1.23 -7.34
N GLU A 105 32.30 -2.53 -7.64
CA GLU A 105 32.21 -3.17 -8.95
C GLU A 105 31.44 -4.49 -8.81
N LYS A 106 31.07 -5.11 -9.95
CA LYS A 106 30.32 -6.38 -9.96
C LYS A 106 31.11 -7.57 -9.36
N ASP A 107 32.41 -7.46 -9.31
CA ASP A 107 33.36 -8.45 -8.78
C ASP A 107 34.15 -7.90 -7.57
N GLU A 108 33.75 -6.77 -7.00
CA GLU A 108 34.41 -6.14 -5.86
C GLU A 108 33.37 -5.69 -4.84
N ILE A 109 32.98 -6.60 -3.95
CA ILE A 109 31.92 -6.42 -2.97
C ILE A 109 32.45 -6.70 -1.58
N TYR A 110 32.19 -5.79 -0.65
CA TYR A 110 32.70 -5.84 0.72
C TYR A 110 31.58 -5.88 1.74
N TYR A 111 31.81 -6.61 2.81
CA TYR A 111 31.05 -6.51 4.03
C TYR A 111 31.91 -5.87 5.13
N LEU A 112 31.39 -4.82 5.76
CA LEU A 112 31.99 -4.11 6.87
C LEU A 112 31.14 -4.39 8.11
N PRO A 113 31.56 -5.31 9.01
CA PRO A 113 30.83 -5.58 10.24
C PRO A 113 30.92 -4.40 11.21
N ALA A 114 29.85 -4.10 11.96
CA ALA A 114 29.84 -3.04 12.97
C ALA A 114 30.48 -3.56 14.27
N GLU A 115 31.81 -3.74 14.27
CA GLU A 115 32.58 -4.30 15.37
C GLU A 115 33.78 -3.40 15.79
N GLY A 116 34.10 -3.44 17.06
CA GLY A 116 35.27 -2.74 17.59
C GLY A 116 35.23 -1.22 17.37
N LEU A 117 36.20 -0.69 16.62
CA LEU A 117 36.27 0.73 16.28
C LEU A 117 35.39 1.12 15.09
N MET A 118 34.94 0.14 14.27
CA MET A 118 33.95 0.34 13.22
C MET A 118 32.54 0.21 13.80
N THR A 119 32.11 1.22 14.52
CA THR A 119 30.74 1.25 15.09
C THR A 119 29.70 1.47 14.00
N GLY A 120 28.45 1.14 14.30
CA GLY A 120 27.33 1.45 13.39
C GLY A 120 27.26 2.94 13.05
N GLU A 121 27.49 3.83 14.04
CA GLU A 121 27.56 5.29 13.83
C GLU A 121 28.67 5.69 12.87
N TYR A 122 29.85 5.08 13.01
CA TYR A 122 30.97 5.31 12.08
C TYR A 122 30.58 4.95 10.65
N LEU A 123 30.01 3.76 10.43
CA LEU A 123 29.59 3.31 9.10
C LEU A 123 28.52 4.22 8.50
N CYS A 124 27.53 4.63 9.28
CA CYS A 124 26.46 5.55 8.85
C CYS A 124 27.01 6.95 8.54
N SER A 125 27.95 7.47 9.35
CA SER A 125 28.61 8.75 9.08
C SER A 125 29.39 8.73 7.77
N LYS A 126 30.19 7.67 7.54
CA LYS A 126 30.94 7.50 6.28
C LYS A 126 30.03 7.39 5.06
N LEU A 127 28.92 6.68 5.21
CA LEU A 127 27.93 6.56 4.12
C LEU A 127 27.24 7.90 3.83
N SER A 128 26.94 8.69 4.87
CA SER A 128 26.40 10.04 4.74
C SER A 128 27.40 10.97 4.02
N ASP A 129 28.67 10.90 4.38
CA ASP A 129 29.73 11.69 3.73
C ASP A 129 29.87 11.32 2.25
N LEU A 130 29.84 10.01 1.91
CA LEU A 130 29.87 9.54 0.52
C LEU A 130 28.69 10.09 -0.28
N GLY A 131 27.50 10.11 0.29
CA GLY A 131 26.28 10.59 -0.36
C GLY A 131 26.31 12.05 -0.80
N ASN A 132 27.31 12.85 -0.36
CA ASN A 132 27.52 14.20 -0.86
C ASN A 132 28.21 14.24 -2.26
N HIS A 133 28.82 13.14 -2.70
CA HIS A 133 29.66 13.10 -3.90
C HIS A 133 29.39 11.90 -4.80
N VAL A 134 28.89 10.81 -4.23
CA VAL A 134 28.67 9.52 -4.89
C VAL A 134 27.18 9.16 -4.79
N ARG A 135 26.61 8.65 -5.86
CA ARG A 135 25.21 8.17 -5.83
C ARG A 135 25.11 6.86 -5.08
N ILE A 136 24.30 6.85 -4.01
CA ILE A 136 24.02 5.70 -3.17
C ILE A 136 22.85 4.90 -3.75
N LEU A 137 23.08 3.63 -4.05
CA LEU A 137 22.08 2.70 -4.53
C LEU A 137 21.69 1.76 -3.38
N ALA A 138 20.43 1.64 -3.07
CA ALA A 138 19.94 0.71 -2.04
C ALA A 138 18.60 0.06 -2.46
N MET A 139 18.25 -1.02 -1.80
CA MET A 139 16.93 -1.65 -1.98
C MET A 139 15.81 -0.77 -1.46
N ASP A 140 16.02 -0.09 -0.35
CA ASP A 140 15.07 0.81 0.32
C ASP A 140 15.84 2.01 0.90
N ILE A 141 15.77 3.15 0.21
CA ILE A 141 16.43 4.38 0.64
C ILE A 141 15.80 4.92 1.92
N LYS A 142 14.48 4.78 2.11
CA LYS A 142 13.83 5.24 3.34
C LYS A 142 14.33 4.49 4.59
N ALA A 143 14.57 3.19 4.48
CA ALA A 143 15.20 2.43 5.56
C ALA A 143 16.62 2.94 5.87
N LEU A 144 17.37 3.32 4.82
CA LEU A 144 18.71 3.87 4.97
C LEU A 144 18.70 5.25 5.65
N LEU A 145 17.73 6.12 5.31
CA LEU A 145 17.58 7.46 5.90
C LEU A 145 17.34 7.44 7.41
N LYS A 146 16.80 6.35 7.97
CA LYS A 146 16.61 6.21 9.43
C LYS A 146 17.93 6.24 10.21
N HIS A 147 19.04 5.89 9.56
CA HIS A 147 20.36 5.77 10.19
C HIS A 147 21.41 6.72 9.59
N THR A 148 21.09 7.40 8.48
CA THR A 148 22.03 8.26 7.75
C THR A 148 21.46 9.67 7.58
N ASP A 149 22.36 10.64 7.32
CA ASP A 149 22.00 12.04 7.05
C ASP A 149 22.12 12.38 5.55
N LEU A 150 21.63 11.46 4.69
CA LEU A 150 21.54 11.71 3.24
C LEU A 150 20.49 12.79 2.97
N LYS A 151 20.85 13.84 2.23
CA LYS A 151 19.95 15.00 1.99
C LYS A 151 19.65 15.25 0.52
N ASP A 152 20.55 14.82 -0.36
CA ASP A 152 20.43 15.11 -1.79
C ASP A 152 19.73 13.95 -2.51
N ILE A 153 18.51 14.21 -2.91
CA ILE A 153 17.69 13.27 -3.69
C ILE A 153 18.34 12.85 -5.01
N THR A 154 19.19 13.70 -5.60
CA THR A 154 19.86 13.38 -6.86
C THR A 154 21.00 12.38 -6.67
N GLN A 155 21.43 12.18 -5.43
CA GLN A 155 22.51 11.27 -5.04
C GLN A 155 22.01 9.91 -4.54
N VAL A 156 20.74 9.59 -4.72
CA VAL A 156 20.20 8.29 -4.32
C VAL A 156 19.47 7.59 -5.46
N PHE A 157 19.37 6.26 -5.36
CA PHE A 157 18.56 5.42 -6.24
C PHE A 157 17.91 4.31 -5.41
N ASP A 158 16.58 4.27 -5.39
CA ASP A 158 15.79 3.26 -4.71
C ASP A 158 15.39 2.16 -5.67
N MET A 159 15.95 0.97 -5.47
CA MET A 159 15.73 -0.18 -6.33
C MET A 159 14.34 -0.77 -6.17
N GLY A 160 13.84 -0.81 -4.93
CA GLY A 160 12.51 -1.35 -4.62
C GLY A 160 11.40 -0.53 -5.26
N ILE A 161 11.50 0.80 -5.23
CA ILE A 161 10.54 1.71 -5.90
C ILE A 161 10.63 1.55 -7.42
N GLY A 162 11.85 1.43 -7.99
CA GLY A 162 12.02 1.18 -9.41
C GLY A 162 11.32 -0.10 -9.86
N ALA A 163 11.55 -1.20 -9.16
CA ALA A 163 10.92 -2.49 -9.44
C ALA A 163 9.38 -2.46 -9.22
N TYR A 164 8.92 -1.75 -8.19
CA TYR A 164 7.49 -1.55 -7.94
C TYR A 164 6.79 -0.84 -9.11
N LEU A 165 7.37 0.24 -9.62
CA LEU A 165 6.78 0.96 -10.75
C LEU A 165 6.66 0.07 -11.99
N LEU A 166 7.67 -0.78 -12.24
CA LEU A 166 7.67 -1.71 -13.37
C LEU A 166 6.65 -2.85 -13.21
N ASN A 167 6.39 -3.31 -11.99
CA ASN A 167 5.36 -4.31 -11.71
C ASN A 167 4.68 -4.11 -10.35
N PRO A 168 3.65 -3.25 -10.23
CA PRO A 168 2.98 -2.94 -8.97
C PRO A 168 2.03 -4.04 -8.46
N LEU A 169 1.98 -5.20 -9.12
CA LEU A 169 1.11 -6.33 -8.73
C LEU A 169 1.81 -7.33 -7.80
N LYS A 170 3.10 -7.19 -7.58
CA LYS A 170 3.84 -8.02 -6.64
C LYS A 170 3.54 -7.64 -5.19
N SER A 171 3.68 -8.61 -4.29
CA SER A 171 3.54 -8.40 -2.84
C SER A 171 4.83 -7.94 -2.17
N SER A 172 5.99 -8.13 -2.81
CA SER A 172 7.31 -7.77 -2.31
C SER A 172 8.31 -7.60 -3.45
N TYR A 173 9.38 -6.87 -3.19
CA TYR A 173 10.47 -6.59 -4.13
C TYR A 173 11.77 -6.91 -3.43
N THR A 174 12.22 -8.15 -3.55
CA THR A 174 13.45 -8.66 -2.93
C THR A 174 14.61 -8.61 -3.92
N TYR A 175 15.85 -8.62 -3.40
CA TYR A 175 17.02 -8.57 -4.27
C TYR A 175 17.12 -9.80 -5.19
N GLU A 176 16.71 -10.97 -4.71
CA GLU A 176 16.71 -12.20 -5.53
C GLU A 176 15.66 -12.12 -6.65
N ASP A 177 14.51 -11.49 -6.42
CA ASP A 177 13.51 -11.24 -7.47
C ASP A 177 14.05 -10.28 -8.52
N ILE A 178 14.71 -9.20 -8.09
CA ILE A 178 15.31 -8.20 -8.98
C ILE A 178 16.45 -8.83 -9.80
N ALA A 179 17.32 -9.61 -9.17
CA ALA A 179 18.39 -10.29 -9.90
C ALA A 179 17.84 -11.23 -10.98
N ARG A 180 16.81 -11.99 -10.66
CA ARG A 180 16.16 -12.89 -11.60
C ARG A 180 15.52 -12.15 -12.78
N GLU A 181 14.87 -11.02 -12.53
CA GLU A 181 14.13 -10.29 -13.56
C GLU A 181 15.02 -9.42 -14.44
N TYR A 182 16.01 -8.78 -13.85
CA TYR A 182 16.81 -7.75 -14.52
C TYR A 182 18.27 -8.14 -14.77
N LEU A 183 18.74 -9.27 -14.23
CA LEU A 183 20.11 -9.77 -14.45
C LEU A 183 20.13 -11.10 -15.21
N ASN A 184 19.37 -11.21 -16.30
CA ASN A 184 19.35 -12.37 -17.19
C ASN A 184 19.02 -13.71 -16.50
N GLY A 185 18.14 -13.68 -15.50
CA GLY A 185 17.69 -14.88 -14.79
C GLY A 185 18.68 -15.41 -13.75
N ILE A 186 19.61 -14.57 -13.27
CA ILE A 186 20.51 -14.97 -12.18
C ILE A 186 19.67 -15.33 -10.95
N SER A 187 19.87 -16.53 -10.44
CA SER A 187 19.22 -17.03 -9.24
C SER A 187 20.17 -16.85 -8.05
N LEU A 188 19.79 -15.97 -7.11
CA LEU A 188 20.52 -15.73 -5.88
C LEU A 188 19.81 -16.42 -4.70
N PRO A 189 20.53 -16.84 -3.64
CA PRO A 189 19.89 -17.35 -2.44
C PRO A 189 19.03 -16.28 -1.78
N SER A 190 17.83 -16.66 -1.37
CA SER A 190 16.92 -15.74 -0.68
C SER A 190 17.39 -15.46 0.76
N ARG A 191 16.88 -14.38 1.34
CA ARG A 191 17.10 -14.09 2.77
C ARG A 191 16.72 -15.28 3.66
N GLU A 192 15.63 -16.00 3.34
CA GLU A 192 15.18 -17.15 4.14
C GLU A 192 16.14 -18.36 3.99
N GLU A 193 16.74 -18.56 2.84
CA GLU A 193 17.78 -19.60 2.63
C GLU A 193 19.07 -19.29 3.40
N LEU A 194 19.49 -18.01 3.44
CA LEU A 194 20.72 -17.61 4.12
C LEU A 194 20.55 -17.48 5.64
N LEU A 195 19.51 -16.81 6.09
CA LEU A 195 19.31 -16.40 7.48
C LEU A 195 18.13 -17.11 8.16
N GLY A 196 17.35 -17.91 7.43
CA GLY A 196 16.12 -18.49 7.96
C GLY A 196 15.10 -17.41 8.35
N LYS A 197 14.39 -17.68 9.46
CA LYS A 197 13.42 -16.72 10.05
C LYS A 197 14.01 -15.84 11.14
N MET A 198 15.34 -15.74 11.21
CA MET A 198 16.03 -14.94 12.22
C MET A 198 15.86 -13.44 11.95
N THR A 199 15.77 -12.65 13.02
CA THR A 199 15.99 -11.20 12.97
C THR A 199 17.47 -10.91 12.71
N PHE A 200 17.81 -9.70 12.28
CA PHE A 200 19.22 -9.34 12.07
C PHE A 200 20.04 -9.46 13.35
N ALA A 201 19.48 -9.08 14.50
CA ALA A 201 20.13 -9.27 15.81
C ALA A 201 20.51 -10.75 16.06
N LYS A 202 19.56 -11.67 15.86
CA LYS A 202 19.84 -13.10 16.04
C LYS A 202 20.79 -13.66 14.99
N ALA A 203 20.70 -13.21 13.76
CA ALA A 203 21.61 -13.62 12.69
C ALA A 203 23.04 -13.13 12.98
N TRP A 204 23.20 -11.93 13.50
CA TRP A 204 24.47 -11.37 13.95
C TRP A 204 25.14 -12.24 15.03
N GLU A 205 24.39 -12.63 16.07
CA GLU A 205 24.87 -13.49 17.14
C GLU A 205 25.21 -14.91 16.68
N ALA A 206 24.40 -15.48 15.76
CA ALA A 206 24.54 -16.85 15.32
C ALA A 206 25.59 -17.04 14.22
N SER A 207 25.67 -16.14 13.26
CA SER A 207 26.60 -16.19 12.13
C SER A 207 26.72 -14.84 11.43
N SER A 208 27.66 -14.00 11.88
CA SER A 208 28.00 -12.72 11.24
C SER A 208 28.44 -12.92 9.78
N GLU A 209 29.06 -14.07 9.44
CA GLU A 209 29.46 -14.43 8.08
C GLU A 209 28.26 -14.53 7.13
N LYS A 210 27.22 -15.27 7.51
CA LYS A 210 26.00 -15.39 6.67
C LYS A 210 25.28 -14.06 6.50
N LEU A 211 25.31 -13.22 7.53
CA LEU A 211 24.78 -11.86 7.48
C LEU A 211 25.57 -11.01 6.47
N GLY A 212 26.90 -11.17 6.46
CA GLY A 212 27.79 -10.53 5.49
C GLY A 212 27.53 -10.97 4.06
N ILE A 213 27.32 -12.27 3.84
CA ILE A 213 26.96 -12.82 2.52
C ILE A 213 25.63 -12.23 2.03
N PHE A 214 24.62 -12.17 2.91
CA PHE A 214 23.35 -11.53 2.60
C PHE A 214 23.54 -10.06 2.18
N ALA A 215 24.30 -9.27 2.97
CA ALA A 215 24.59 -7.88 2.68
C ALA A 215 25.31 -7.69 1.34
N CYS A 216 26.25 -8.58 1.01
CA CYS A 216 26.98 -8.58 -0.25
C CYS A 216 26.07 -8.88 -1.45
N TYR A 217 25.18 -9.85 -1.35
CA TYR A 217 24.20 -10.12 -2.42
C TYR A 217 23.27 -8.94 -2.68
N GLU A 218 22.78 -8.30 -1.63
CA GLU A 218 21.91 -7.14 -1.77
C GLU A 218 22.66 -5.96 -2.40
N ALA A 219 23.86 -5.61 -1.89
CA ALA A 219 24.72 -4.56 -2.43
C ALA A 219 25.11 -4.82 -3.91
N PHE A 220 25.46 -6.07 -4.25
CA PHE A 220 25.70 -6.50 -5.63
C PHE A 220 24.50 -6.25 -6.52
N THR A 221 23.33 -6.70 -6.08
CA THR A 221 22.10 -6.63 -6.89
C THR A 221 21.73 -5.20 -7.21
N VAL A 222 21.77 -4.29 -6.24
CA VAL A 222 21.41 -2.87 -6.49
C VAL A 222 22.41 -2.20 -7.43
N LEU A 223 23.69 -2.57 -7.36
CA LEU A 223 24.70 -2.07 -8.27
C LEU A 223 24.51 -2.62 -9.71
N ALA A 224 24.36 -3.93 -9.83
CA ALA A 224 24.29 -4.61 -11.13
C ALA A 224 22.98 -4.34 -11.87
N ALA A 225 21.85 -4.25 -11.14
CA ALA A 225 20.52 -4.06 -11.72
C ALA A 225 20.15 -2.58 -11.95
N ARG A 226 20.95 -1.62 -11.48
CA ARG A 226 20.66 -0.19 -11.63
C ARG A 226 20.38 0.20 -13.07
N GLU A 227 21.28 -0.12 -14.00
CA GLU A 227 21.14 0.24 -15.41
C GLU A 227 19.94 -0.46 -16.06
N PRO A 228 19.79 -1.80 -15.98
CA PRO A 228 18.61 -2.49 -16.51
C PRO A 228 17.27 -1.96 -15.98
N VAL A 229 17.17 -1.64 -14.68
CA VAL A 229 15.93 -1.09 -14.11
C VAL A 229 15.70 0.34 -14.58
N GLN A 230 16.73 1.17 -14.65
CA GLN A 230 16.63 2.52 -15.19
C GLN A 230 16.17 2.52 -16.65
N ASP A 231 16.77 1.68 -17.48
CA ASP A 231 16.42 1.56 -18.90
C ASP A 231 14.96 1.10 -19.06
N ALA A 232 14.53 0.10 -18.29
CA ALA A 232 13.14 -0.35 -18.30
C ALA A 232 12.15 0.75 -17.85
N LEU A 233 12.52 1.59 -16.88
CA LEU A 233 11.72 2.76 -16.47
C LEU A 233 11.66 3.81 -17.58
N GLN A 234 12.73 4.03 -18.31
CA GLN A 234 12.78 4.97 -19.45
C GLN A 234 11.94 4.43 -20.63
N GLU A 235 12.13 3.20 -21.02
CA GLU A 235 11.38 2.53 -22.09
C GLU A 235 9.87 2.47 -21.80
N SER A 236 9.51 2.24 -20.55
CA SER A 236 8.10 2.27 -20.13
C SER A 236 7.53 3.69 -20.01
N GLY A 237 8.34 4.74 -20.10
CA GLY A 237 7.94 6.15 -19.90
C GLY A 237 7.67 6.52 -18.43
N MET A 238 8.05 5.66 -17.48
CA MET A 238 7.83 5.91 -16.03
C MET A 238 9.02 6.57 -15.33
N TRP A 239 10.10 6.89 -16.05
CA TRP A 239 11.28 7.54 -15.45
C TRP A 239 10.94 8.85 -14.74
N LYS A 240 10.04 9.68 -15.32
CA LYS A 240 9.57 10.91 -14.67
C LYS A 240 8.77 10.62 -13.40
N VAL A 241 7.91 9.61 -13.40
CA VAL A 241 7.18 9.19 -12.20
C VAL A 241 8.16 8.80 -11.09
N TYR A 242 9.20 8.05 -11.45
CA TYR A 242 10.25 7.65 -10.52
C TYR A 242 11.01 8.86 -9.95
N THR A 243 11.54 9.76 -10.82
CA THR A 243 12.44 10.84 -10.40
C THR A 243 11.72 12.07 -9.84
N GLU A 244 10.51 12.38 -10.33
CA GLU A 244 9.81 13.62 -9.97
C GLU A 244 8.71 13.41 -8.92
N ILE A 245 8.24 12.16 -8.72
CA ILE A 245 7.16 11.85 -7.78
C ILE A 245 7.63 10.91 -6.67
N GLU A 246 8.08 9.69 -7.04
CA GLU A 246 8.31 8.64 -6.03
C GLU A 246 9.61 8.84 -5.25
N LEU A 247 10.70 9.17 -5.90
CA LEU A 247 11.99 9.33 -5.22
C LEU A 247 11.99 10.54 -4.26
N PRO A 248 11.44 11.73 -4.62
CA PRO A 248 11.26 12.82 -3.66
C PRO A 248 10.40 12.43 -2.46
N LEU A 249 9.37 11.63 -2.70
CA LEU A 249 8.45 11.21 -1.66
C LEU A 249 9.12 10.38 -0.55
N VAL A 250 10.21 9.68 -0.84
CA VAL A 250 10.99 8.94 0.16
C VAL A 250 11.40 9.86 1.32
N PHE A 251 11.91 11.04 1.00
CA PHE A 251 12.37 12.03 2.00
C PHE A 251 11.19 12.67 2.75
N THR A 252 10.09 12.93 2.03
CA THR A 252 8.87 13.44 2.64
C THR A 252 8.30 12.45 3.67
N LEU A 253 8.21 11.16 3.30
CA LEU A 253 7.71 10.12 4.18
C LEU A 253 8.66 9.80 5.34
N ASP A 254 9.96 9.80 5.11
CA ASP A 254 10.96 9.66 6.20
C ASP A 254 10.80 10.76 7.24
N SER A 255 10.61 12.01 6.80
CA SER A 255 10.34 13.13 7.70
C SER A 255 9.04 12.93 8.50
N MET A 256 7.96 12.50 7.84
CA MET A 256 6.68 12.23 8.51
C MET A 256 6.81 11.09 9.54
N GLU A 257 7.52 10.01 9.20
CA GLU A 257 7.77 8.88 10.10
C GLU A 257 8.62 9.29 11.30
N LYS A 258 9.66 10.10 11.10
CA LYS A 258 10.53 10.61 12.19
C LYS A 258 9.79 11.52 13.15
N TRP A 259 8.95 12.41 12.65
CA TRP A 259 8.18 13.32 13.50
C TRP A 259 7.04 12.60 14.20
N GLY A 260 6.30 11.74 13.51
CA GLY A 260 5.10 11.10 14.04
C GLY A 260 4.00 12.09 14.41
N ILE A 261 2.93 11.61 15.04
CA ILE A 261 1.80 12.41 15.49
C ILE A 261 1.58 12.25 16.99
N ARG A 262 1.41 13.36 17.72
CA ARG A 262 1.26 13.36 19.18
C ARG A 262 -0.12 12.85 19.58
N VAL A 263 -0.15 12.03 20.65
CA VAL A 263 -1.36 11.41 21.17
C VAL A 263 -1.48 11.60 22.68
N LYS A 264 -2.66 11.99 23.14
CA LYS A 264 -2.99 12.03 24.58
C LYS A 264 -3.34 10.61 25.07
N GLY A 265 -2.33 9.87 25.51
CA GLY A 265 -2.46 8.45 25.90
C GLY A 265 -3.48 8.22 27.02
N GLU A 266 -3.55 9.09 28.04
CA GLU A 266 -4.51 8.96 29.13
C GLU A 266 -5.96 9.17 28.66
N GLU A 267 -6.21 10.10 27.73
CA GLU A 267 -7.55 10.31 27.16
C GLU A 267 -7.94 9.11 26.27
N LEU A 268 -7.00 8.55 25.53
CA LEU A 268 -7.22 7.34 24.72
C LEU A 268 -7.57 6.12 25.59
N LYS A 269 -6.86 5.95 26.71
CA LYS A 269 -7.15 4.91 27.70
C LYS A 269 -8.55 5.08 28.32
N ALA A 270 -8.87 6.30 28.77
CA ALA A 270 -10.20 6.61 29.32
C ALA A 270 -11.33 6.37 28.29
N TYR A 271 -11.06 6.65 27.01
CA TYR A 271 -11.98 6.30 25.93
C TYR A 271 -12.18 4.78 25.80
N GLY A 272 -11.09 4.00 25.87
CA GLY A 272 -11.16 2.53 25.86
C GLY A 272 -11.94 1.94 27.03
N GLU A 273 -11.81 2.53 28.23
CA GLU A 273 -12.57 2.14 29.42
C GLU A 273 -14.09 2.38 29.24
N LYS A 274 -14.49 3.53 28.68
CA LYS A 274 -15.90 3.82 28.34
C LYS A 274 -16.46 2.80 27.34
N LEU A 275 -15.70 2.43 26.32
CA LEU A 275 -16.11 1.39 25.38
C LEU A 275 -16.29 0.04 26.07
N SER A 276 -15.42 -0.31 27.03
CA SER A 276 -15.49 -1.56 27.78
C SER A 276 -16.81 -1.71 28.56
N ILE A 277 -17.28 -0.64 29.19
CA ILE A 277 -18.56 -0.65 29.92
C ILE A 277 -19.70 -1.00 28.96
N ARG A 278 -19.79 -0.32 27.82
CA ARG A 278 -20.86 -0.55 26.86
C ARG A 278 -20.76 -1.93 26.19
N ILE A 279 -19.56 -2.42 25.91
CA ILE A 279 -19.32 -3.77 25.38
C ILE A 279 -19.84 -4.83 26.36
N GLN A 280 -19.58 -4.69 27.67
CA GLN A 280 -20.05 -5.61 28.70
C GLN A 280 -21.59 -5.59 28.83
N GLU A 281 -22.21 -4.41 28.77
CA GLU A 281 -23.67 -4.30 28.74
C GLU A 281 -24.30 -5.04 27.56
N LEU A 282 -23.74 -4.83 26.36
CA LEU A 282 -24.21 -5.51 25.14
C LEU A 282 -23.98 -7.02 25.19
N GLU A 283 -22.86 -7.47 25.73
CA GLU A 283 -22.55 -8.88 25.90
C GLU A 283 -23.60 -9.59 26.74
N GLN A 284 -23.96 -9.02 27.91
CA GLN A 284 -25.01 -9.54 28.77
C GLN A 284 -26.38 -9.55 28.06
N LEU A 285 -26.72 -8.44 27.40
CA LEU A 285 -27.98 -8.31 26.65
C LEU A 285 -28.10 -9.35 25.51
N ILE A 286 -26.99 -9.62 24.80
CA ILE A 286 -26.94 -10.62 23.74
C ILE A 286 -27.11 -12.03 24.32
N TYR A 287 -26.44 -12.35 25.45
CA TYR A 287 -26.56 -13.64 26.11
C TYR A 287 -27.98 -13.87 26.65
N GLU A 288 -28.61 -12.87 27.26
CA GLU A 288 -30.01 -12.94 27.68
C GLU A 288 -30.95 -13.25 26.51
N LYS A 289 -30.79 -12.54 25.38
CA LYS A 289 -31.60 -12.73 24.17
C LYS A 289 -31.34 -14.09 23.49
N ALA A 290 -30.10 -14.58 23.54
CA ALA A 290 -29.70 -15.86 22.96
C ALA A 290 -30.08 -17.05 23.87
N GLY A 291 -30.26 -16.83 25.19
CA GLY A 291 -30.52 -17.84 26.19
C GLY A 291 -29.29 -18.66 26.62
N GLU A 292 -28.10 -18.28 26.16
CA GLU A 292 -26.82 -18.93 26.51
C GLU A 292 -25.62 -18.02 26.24
N GLU A 293 -24.50 -18.30 26.92
CA GLU A 293 -23.23 -17.65 26.67
C GLU A 293 -22.49 -18.30 25.49
N PHE A 294 -21.89 -17.52 24.64
CA PHE A 294 -21.10 -17.95 23.49
C PHE A 294 -20.09 -16.87 23.05
N ASN A 295 -19.11 -17.24 22.23
CA ASN A 295 -18.18 -16.24 21.68
C ASN A 295 -18.85 -15.48 20.53
N ILE A 296 -19.31 -14.24 20.79
CA ILE A 296 -20.00 -13.35 19.84
C ILE A 296 -19.08 -13.00 18.66
N ASN A 297 -17.77 -12.96 18.89
CA ASN A 297 -16.78 -12.68 17.84
C ASN A 297 -16.45 -13.91 16.97
N SER A 298 -16.94 -15.11 17.33
CA SER A 298 -16.78 -16.32 16.53
C SER A 298 -17.88 -16.41 15.45
N PRO A 299 -17.58 -16.25 14.14
CA PRO A 299 -18.59 -16.36 13.09
C PRO A 299 -19.32 -17.71 13.11
N LYS A 300 -18.59 -18.78 13.47
CA LYS A 300 -19.14 -20.14 13.54
C LYS A 300 -20.18 -20.26 14.66
N GLN A 301 -19.83 -19.84 15.90
CA GLN A 301 -20.74 -19.92 17.02
C GLN A 301 -21.94 -18.99 16.81
N LEU A 302 -21.70 -17.76 16.40
CA LEU A 302 -22.78 -16.82 16.13
C LEU A 302 -23.74 -17.31 15.05
N GLY A 303 -23.22 -17.93 13.97
CA GLY A 303 -24.05 -18.49 12.91
C GLY A 303 -24.97 -19.62 13.42
N VAL A 304 -24.48 -20.49 14.31
CA VAL A 304 -25.28 -21.54 14.96
C VAL A 304 -26.36 -20.92 15.85
N ILE A 305 -26.02 -19.94 16.67
CA ILE A 305 -26.97 -19.26 17.56
C ILE A 305 -28.11 -18.64 16.76
N LEU A 306 -27.77 -17.73 15.80
CA LEU A 306 -28.78 -16.98 15.09
C LEU A 306 -29.64 -17.82 14.13
N PHE A 307 -29.01 -18.72 13.36
CA PHE A 307 -29.71 -19.38 12.25
C PHE A 307 -30.16 -20.81 12.56
N GLU A 308 -29.54 -21.52 13.51
CA GLU A 308 -29.94 -22.86 13.87
C GLU A 308 -30.76 -22.89 15.15
N LYS A 309 -30.31 -22.22 16.24
CA LYS A 309 -31.02 -22.26 17.54
C LYS A 309 -32.17 -21.28 17.60
N MET A 310 -31.96 -20.04 17.21
CA MET A 310 -33.01 -19.01 17.20
C MET A 310 -33.89 -19.08 15.94
N GLY A 311 -33.44 -19.77 14.88
CA GLY A 311 -34.21 -19.96 13.64
C GLY A 311 -34.45 -18.66 12.85
N ILE A 312 -33.59 -17.65 12.95
CA ILE A 312 -33.73 -16.37 12.23
C ILE A 312 -33.65 -16.63 10.73
N PRO A 313 -34.67 -16.23 9.94
CA PRO A 313 -34.65 -16.45 8.50
C PRO A 313 -33.63 -15.55 7.80
N GLY A 314 -33.18 -15.92 6.58
CA GLY A 314 -32.28 -15.11 5.77
C GLY A 314 -30.79 -15.44 5.92
N GLY A 315 -30.41 -16.45 6.72
CA GLY A 315 -29.03 -16.89 6.84
C GLY A 315 -28.45 -17.47 5.54
N ARG A 316 -27.29 -16.95 5.12
CA ARG A 316 -26.58 -17.44 3.93
C ARG A 316 -25.58 -18.54 4.32
N LYS A 317 -25.81 -19.77 3.87
CA LYS A 317 -24.88 -20.88 4.06
C LYS A 317 -23.61 -20.72 3.21
N THR A 318 -22.47 -21.03 3.82
CA THR A 318 -21.16 -21.13 3.20
C THR A 318 -20.59 -22.54 3.35
N LYS A 319 -19.42 -22.83 2.79
CA LYS A 319 -18.76 -24.14 2.96
C LYS A 319 -18.42 -24.47 4.42
N THR A 320 -18.26 -23.46 5.27
CA THR A 320 -17.81 -23.59 6.68
C THR A 320 -18.88 -23.25 7.72
N GLY A 321 -20.13 -23.02 7.30
CA GLY A 321 -21.25 -22.65 8.18
C GLY A 321 -22.06 -21.48 7.62
N TYR A 322 -22.75 -20.75 8.50
CA TYR A 322 -23.49 -19.55 8.09
C TYR A 322 -22.58 -18.32 8.03
N SER A 323 -22.79 -17.48 7.04
CA SER A 323 -22.13 -16.18 6.99
C SER A 323 -22.74 -15.22 8.00
N THR A 324 -21.88 -14.61 8.81
CA THR A 324 -22.24 -13.54 9.76
C THR A 324 -21.53 -12.24 9.38
N ALA A 325 -21.30 -12.02 8.08
CA ALA A 325 -20.73 -10.79 7.55
C ALA A 325 -21.70 -9.61 7.79
N ALA A 326 -21.13 -8.41 7.93
CA ALA A 326 -21.91 -7.22 8.31
C ALA A 326 -23.06 -6.95 7.34
N ASP A 327 -22.84 -7.10 6.03
CA ASP A 327 -23.84 -6.90 4.97
C ASP A 327 -25.07 -7.82 5.08
N ILE A 328 -24.88 -9.00 5.67
CA ILE A 328 -25.98 -9.95 5.93
C ILE A 328 -26.70 -9.58 7.22
N LEU A 329 -25.95 -9.28 8.28
CA LEU A 329 -26.53 -8.92 9.57
C LEU A 329 -27.28 -7.58 9.50
N GLU A 330 -26.79 -6.58 8.78
CA GLU A 330 -27.44 -5.29 8.59
C GLU A 330 -28.84 -5.41 7.94
N LYS A 331 -29.03 -6.38 7.05
CA LYS A 331 -30.33 -6.66 6.45
C LYS A 331 -31.33 -7.29 7.42
N LEU A 332 -30.84 -7.98 8.45
CA LEU A 332 -31.65 -8.63 9.46
C LEU A 332 -31.91 -7.73 10.68
N ALA A 333 -31.06 -6.76 10.91
CA ALA A 333 -31.10 -5.88 12.08
C ALA A 333 -32.45 -5.14 12.28
N PRO A 334 -33.16 -4.62 11.24
CA PRO A 334 -34.43 -3.93 11.43
C PRO A 334 -35.53 -4.81 12.04
N GLU A 335 -35.50 -6.14 11.78
CA GLU A 335 -36.50 -7.07 12.26
C GLU A 335 -36.05 -7.88 13.46
N GLN A 336 -34.76 -7.87 13.78
CA GLN A 336 -34.13 -8.72 14.79
C GLN A 336 -33.27 -7.90 15.78
N PRO A 337 -33.83 -7.48 16.94
CA PRO A 337 -33.10 -6.65 17.90
C PRO A 337 -31.75 -7.21 18.38
N ILE A 338 -31.64 -8.54 18.53
CA ILE A 338 -30.36 -9.17 18.90
C ILE A 338 -29.28 -8.94 17.83
N VAL A 339 -29.65 -8.87 16.55
CA VAL A 339 -28.71 -8.64 15.45
C VAL A 339 -28.18 -7.19 15.50
N SER A 340 -29.03 -6.22 15.86
CA SER A 340 -28.61 -4.84 16.08
C SER A 340 -27.59 -4.75 17.21
N ASP A 341 -27.85 -5.43 18.35
CA ASP A 341 -26.92 -5.45 19.49
C ASP A 341 -25.57 -6.11 19.12
N ILE A 342 -25.61 -7.20 18.33
CA ILE A 342 -24.40 -7.88 17.85
C ILE A 342 -23.59 -6.98 16.91
N LEU A 343 -24.24 -6.23 16.03
CA LEU A 343 -23.54 -5.27 15.15
C LEU A 343 -22.88 -4.17 15.99
N GLU A 344 -23.59 -3.58 16.95
CA GLU A 344 -23.03 -2.58 17.87
C GLU A 344 -21.88 -3.18 18.68
N TYR A 345 -22.04 -4.36 19.27
CA TYR A 345 -21.00 -5.06 20.04
C TYR A 345 -19.71 -5.27 19.21
N ARG A 346 -19.83 -5.83 18.01
CA ARG A 346 -18.69 -6.06 17.12
C ARG A 346 -17.99 -4.77 16.72
N GLN A 347 -18.77 -3.73 16.48
CA GLN A 347 -18.28 -2.41 16.13
C GLN A 347 -17.48 -1.78 17.28
N LEU A 348 -18.02 -1.81 18.51
CA LEU A 348 -17.34 -1.28 19.69
C LEU A 348 -16.11 -2.12 20.06
N THR A 349 -16.21 -3.44 19.97
CA THR A 349 -15.06 -4.32 20.20
C THR A 349 -13.92 -4.05 19.23
N LYS A 350 -14.21 -3.81 17.95
CA LYS A 350 -13.21 -3.41 16.95
C LYS A 350 -12.61 -2.05 17.26
N LEU A 351 -13.44 -1.06 17.62
CA LEU A 351 -12.96 0.27 18.03
C LEU A 351 -12.02 0.18 19.22
N LYS A 352 -12.39 -0.61 20.24
CA LYS A 352 -11.55 -0.80 21.42
C LYS A 352 -10.25 -1.51 21.08
N SER A 353 -10.31 -2.70 20.50
CA SER A 353 -9.11 -3.54 20.28
C SER A 353 -8.14 -2.92 19.27
N THR A 354 -8.64 -2.35 18.16
CA THR A 354 -7.78 -1.83 17.09
C THR A 354 -7.29 -0.42 17.38
N TYR A 355 -8.15 0.45 17.90
CA TYR A 355 -7.82 1.86 18.03
C TYR A 355 -7.53 2.28 19.47
N ALA A 356 -8.36 1.92 20.48
CA ALA A 356 -8.05 2.32 21.85
C ALA A 356 -6.83 1.57 22.40
N ASP A 357 -6.88 0.25 22.41
CA ASP A 357 -5.80 -0.60 22.95
C ASP A 357 -4.60 -0.66 21.99
N GLY A 358 -4.87 -0.86 20.68
CA GLY A 358 -3.83 -1.00 19.67
C GLY A 358 -2.99 0.26 19.50
N LEU A 359 -3.59 1.47 19.48
CA LEU A 359 -2.84 2.72 19.40
C LEU A 359 -2.10 3.01 20.71
N SER A 360 -2.72 2.72 21.87
CA SER A 360 -2.06 2.91 23.18
C SER A 360 -0.77 2.11 23.30
N ALA A 361 -0.71 0.93 22.71
CA ALA A 361 0.45 0.04 22.75
C ALA A 361 1.65 0.53 21.93
N VAL A 362 1.43 1.45 20.98
CA VAL A 362 2.45 1.96 20.04
C VAL A 362 2.79 3.44 20.25
N ILE A 363 2.30 4.05 21.34
CA ILE A 363 2.74 5.39 21.75
C ILE A 363 4.16 5.28 22.29
N GLU A 364 5.07 6.03 21.71
CA GLU A 364 6.47 6.03 22.11
C GLU A 364 6.76 6.96 23.30
N LYS A 365 8.03 6.97 23.76
CA LYS A 365 8.44 7.75 24.94
C LYS A 365 8.27 9.26 24.79
N ASP A 366 8.28 9.75 23.55
CA ASP A 366 8.04 11.16 23.20
C ASP A 366 6.54 11.54 23.17
N GLY A 367 5.65 10.56 23.42
CA GLY A 367 4.19 10.75 23.39
C GLY A 367 3.61 10.78 21.99
N ARG A 368 4.34 10.29 20.98
CA ARG A 368 3.92 10.27 19.58
C ARG A 368 3.74 8.84 19.07
N ILE A 369 3.00 8.71 18.00
CA ILE A 369 2.88 7.49 17.20
C ILE A 369 3.63 7.71 15.89
N HIS A 370 4.57 6.83 15.60
CA HIS A 370 5.39 6.82 14.38
C HIS A 370 4.91 5.70 13.46
N SER A 371 3.93 6.01 12.60
CA SER A 371 3.41 5.07 11.60
C SER A 371 4.41 4.89 10.46
N THR A 372 4.39 3.74 9.82
CA THR A 372 5.15 3.49 8.59
C THR A 372 4.28 3.77 7.36
N PHE A 373 4.75 4.62 6.46
CA PHE A 373 4.09 4.94 5.19
C PHE A 373 4.74 4.20 4.02
N ASN A 374 3.99 3.30 3.37
CA ASN A 374 4.52 2.45 2.32
C ASN A 374 4.13 2.95 0.93
N GLN A 375 5.13 3.05 0.04
CA GLN A 375 4.95 3.46 -1.36
C GLN A 375 4.69 2.29 -2.31
N THR A 376 5.08 1.06 -1.93
CA THR A 376 5.19 -0.10 -2.82
C THR A 376 4.10 -1.17 -2.60
N ILE A 377 3.05 -0.86 -1.83
CA ILE A 377 2.01 -1.86 -1.47
C ILE A 377 0.81 -1.80 -2.40
N THR A 378 0.34 -0.60 -2.75
CA THR A 378 -0.90 -0.46 -3.52
C THR A 378 -0.62 -0.47 -5.02
N ALA A 379 -1.45 -1.18 -5.79
CA ALA A 379 -1.29 -1.21 -7.24
C ALA A 379 -1.74 0.09 -7.96
N THR A 380 -2.36 1.03 -7.24
CA THR A 380 -2.85 2.31 -7.78
C THR A 380 -1.88 3.48 -7.56
N GLY A 381 -0.80 3.27 -6.83
CA GLY A 381 0.11 4.36 -6.44
C GLY A 381 -0.28 5.07 -5.14
N ARG A 382 -1.41 4.74 -4.50
CA ARG A 382 -1.74 5.29 -3.18
C ARG A 382 -0.72 4.87 -2.13
N ILE A 383 -0.46 5.75 -1.16
CA ILE A 383 0.33 5.43 0.03
C ILE A 383 -0.53 4.59 0.97
N SER A 384 0.06 3.60 1.62
CA SER A 384 -0.59 2.88 2.72
C SER A 384 0.12 3.14 4.04
N SER A 385 -0.62 3.13 5.14
CA SER A 385 -0.10 3.32 6.50
C SER A 385 -0.19 1.99 7.25
N THR A 386 0.90 1.63 7.96
CA THR A 386 0.98 0.40 8.77
C THR A 386 1.72 0.67 10.07
N GLU A 387 1.50 -0.13 11.07
CA GLU A 387 2.22 -0.14 12.36
C GLU A 387 2.23 1.20 13.11
N PRO A 388 1.04 1.82 13.35
CA PRO A 388 -0.32 1.40 13.06
C PRO A 388 -0.89 2.01 11.76
N ASN A 389 -2.00 1.47 11.25
CA ASN A 389 -2.70 2.11 10.14
C ASN A 389 -3.56 3.30 10.62
N LEU A 390 -3.05 4.51 10.44
CA LEU A 390 -3.75 5.74 10.80
C LEU A 390 -4.77 6.22 9.75
N GLN A 391 -4.68 5.71 8.52
CA GLN A 391 -5.60 6.08 7.43
C GLN A 391 -7.00 5.47 7.58
N ASN A 392 -7.15 4.44 8.42
CA ASN A 392 -8.41 3.71 8.61
C ASN A 392 -9.16 4.08 9.89
N ILE A 393 -8.79 5.17 10.58
CA ILE A 393 -9.54 5.66 11.75
C ILE A 393 -10.94 6.08 11.30
N PRO A 394 -12.02 5.49 11.86
CA PRO A 394 -13.38 5.69 11.36
C PRO A 394 -13.84 7.15 11.45
N VAL A 395 -14.41 7.68 10.35
CA VAL A 395 -14.94 9.05 10.27
C VAL A 395 -16.46 9.12 10.20
N ARG A 396 -17.12 8.03 9.76
CA ARG A 396 -18.57 8.00 9.56
C ARG A 396 -19.37 7.82 10.85
N MET A 397 -18.76 7.19 11.84
CA MET A 397 -19.38 6.91 13.13
C MET A 397 -18.94 7.96 14.13
N GLU A 398 -19.88 8.47 14.92
CA GLU A 398 -19.58 9.48 15.94
C GLU A 398 -18.52 8.97 16.94
N LEU A 399 -18.70 7.76 17.48
CA LEU A 399 -17.72 7.15 18.38
C LEU A 399 -16.34 6.98 17.71
N GLY A 400 -16.28 6.59 16.44
CA GLY A 400 -15.02 6.51 15.71
C GLY A 400 -14.35 7.87 15.54
N ARG A 401 -15.12 8.91 15.23
CA ARG A 401 -14.62 10.29 15.12
C ARG A 401 -14.02 10.80 16.43
N LEU A 402 -14.57 10.38 17.59
CA LEU A 402 -14.06 10.80 18.91
C LEU A 402 -12.60 10.35 19.15
N ILE A 403 -12.15 9.28 18.49
CA ILE A 403 -10.73 8.85 18.53
C ILE A 403 -9.82 9.96 18.01
N ARG A 404 -10.24 10.74 17.01
CA ARG A 404 -9.44 11.84 16.46
C ARG A 404 -9.21 12.99 17.46
N LYS A 405 -9.96 13.06 18.55
CA LYS A 405 -9.76 14.07 19.61
C LYS A 405 -8.49 13.87 20.41
N VAL A 406 -8.00 12.63 20.50
CA VAL A 406 -6.78 12.33 21.24
C VAL A 406 -5.51 12.68 20.47
N PHE A 407 -5.60 12.87 19.14
CA PHE A 407 -4.50 13.35 18.33
C PHE A 407 -4.44 14.88 18.42
N VAL A 408 -3.40 15.38 19.01
CA VAL A 408 -3.23 16.81 19.33
C VAL A 408 -1.84 17.29 18.87
N PRO A 409 -1.71 18.56 18.49
CA PRO A 409 -0.40 19.11 18.17
C PRO A 409 0.44 19.32 19.44
N GLU A 410 1.72 19.63 19.25
CA GLU A 410 2.62 20.06 20.30
C GLU A 410 2.16 21.41 20.91
N GLU A 411 2.60 21.71 22.12
CA GLU A 411 2.30 23.01 22.75
C GLU A 411 2.87 24.16 21.91
N GLY A 412 2.04 25.18 21.65
CA GLY A 412 2.40 26.28 20.73
C GLY A 412 2.09 26.01 19.26
N TYR A 413 1.55 24.82 18.92
CA TYR A 413 1.14 24.45 17.57
C TYR A 413 -0.38 24.26 17.47
N VAL A 414 -0.87 24.18 16.25
CA VAL A 414 -2.24 23.77 15.86
C VAL A 414 -2.14 22.79 14.69
N PHE A 415 -3.19 22.03 14.45
CA PHE A 415 -3.33 21.31 13.19
C PHE A 415 -3.95 22.20 12.13
N LEU A 416 -3.33 22.24 10.95
CA LEU A 416 -3.97 22.65 9.69
C LEU A 416 -4.23 21.38 8.88
N ASP A 417 -5.48 21.16 8.55
CA ASP A 417 -5.96 20.07 7.68
C ASP A 417 -6.34 20.68 6.34
N ALA A 418 -5.79 20.14 5.26
CA ALA A 418 -6.07 20.56 3.91
C ALA A 418 -6.51 19.35 3.07
N ASP A 419 -7.76 19.36 2.61
CA ASP A 419 -8.41 18.25 1.90
C ASP A 419 -8.79 18.69 0.47
N TYR A 420 -8.48 17.85 -0.53
CA TYR A 420 -8.92 18.11 -1.89
C TYR A 420 -10.44 17.91 -2.04
N SER A 421 -11.12 18.93 -2.51
CA SER A 421 -12.55 18.84 -2.81
C SER A 421 -12.78 18.00 -4.08
N GLN A 422 -13.27 16.78 -3.91
CA GLN A 422 -13.70 15.87 -4.99
C GLN A 422 -12.65 15.61 -6.08
N ILE A 423 -11.40 15.38 -5.70
CA ILE A 423 -10.28 15.26 -6.63
C ILE A 423 -10.52 14.24 -7.75
N GLU A 424 -11.05 13.05 -7.43
CA GLU A 424 -11.28 11.99 -8.43
C GLU A 424 -12.31 12.40 -9.49
N LEU A 425 -13.35 13.15 -9.12
CA LEU A 425 -14.33 13.67 -10.09
C LEU A 425 -13.75 14.82 -10.94
N ARG A 426 -12.88 15.65 -10.39
CA ARG A 426 -12.15 16.68 -11.15
C ARG A 426 -11.16 16.06 -12.14
N VAL A 427 -10.47 15.00 -11.72
CA VAL A 427 -9.63 14.19 -12.60
C VAL A 427 -10.46 13.54 -13.70
N LEU A 428 -11.62 12.95 -13.38
CA LEU A 428 -12.53 12.40 -14.39
C LEU A 428 -12.99 13.46 -15.39
N ALA A 429 -13.38 14.66 -14.92
CA ALA A 429 -13.78 15.76 -15.78
C ALA A 429 -12.66 16.13 -16.78
N HIS A 430 -11.44 16.26 -16.28
CA HIS A 430 -10.27 16.57 -17.11
C HIS A 430 -9.97 15.48 -18.13
N MET A 431 -9.83 14.22 -17.68
CA MET A 431 -9.40 13.11 -18.52
C MET A 431 -10.46 12.73 -19.57
N SER A 432 -11.75 12.81 -19.23
CA SER A 432 -12.84 12.56 -20.19
C SER A 432 -13.07 13.71 -21.16
N GLY A 433 -12.68 14.94 -20.79
CA GLY A 433 -12.98 16.14 -21.54
C GLY A 433 -14.47 16.44 -21.63
N ASP A 434 -15.31 15.94 -20.68
CA ASP A 434 -16.73 16.19 -20.67
C ASP A 434 -17.04 17.66 -20.35
N GLU A 435 -17.52 18.38 -21.36
CA GLU A 435 -17.73 19.82 -21.28
C GLU A 435 -18.76 20.23 -20.25
N LYS A 436 -19.81 19.42 -20.04
CA LYS A 436 -20.86 19.72 -19.07
C LYS A 436 -20.30 19.62 -17.65
N LEU A 437 -19.51 18.57 -17.37
CA LEU A 437 -18.91 18.38 -16.07
C LEU A 437 -17.83 19.44 -15.81
N ILE A 438 -17.02 19.77 -16.82
CA ILE A 438 -16.00 20.85 -16.73
C ILE A 438 -16.69 22.20 -16.45
N GLN A 439 -17.76 22.54 -17.20
CA GLN A 439 -18.48 23.79 -17.02
C GLN A 439 -19.12 23.89 -15.63
N ALA A 440 -19.69 22.80 -15.13
CA ALA A 440 -20.29 22.75 -13.80
C ALA A 440 -19.26 23.08 -12.69
N TYR A 441 -18.03 22.56 -12.81
CA TYR A 441 -16.95 22.92 -11.88
C TYR A 441 -16.51 24.38 -12.01
N ARG A 442 -16.42 24.90 -13.24
CA ARG A 442 -16.06 26.32 -13.48
C ARG A 442 -17.09 27.30 -12.92
N GLU A 443 -18.36 26.89 -12.90
CA GLU A 443 -19.45 27.67 -12.35
C GLU A 443 -19.67 27.42 -10.84
N ALA A 444 -18.79 26.67 -10.18
CA ALA A 444 -18.86 26.29 -8.76
C ALA A 444 -20.22 25.67 -8.36
N GLN A 445 -20.84 24.90 -9.25
CA GLN A 445 -22.11 24.24 -8.98
C GLN A 445 -21.91 23.01 -8.09
N ASP A 446 -22.94 22.67 -7.32
CA ASP A 446 -23.01 21.40 -6.60
C ASP A 446 -23.17 20.23 -7.60
N ILE A 447 -22.08 19.54 -7.90
CA ILE A 447 -22.02 18.46 -8.91
C ILE A 447 -23.04 17.35 -8.60
N HIS A 448 -23.23 17.01 -7.34
CA HIS A 448 -24.17 15.94 -7.00
C HIS A 448 -25.63 16.39 -7.19
N ARG A 449 -25.92 17.65 -6.89
CA ARG A 449 -27.22 18.25 -7.13
C ARG A 449 -27.47 18.41 -8.64
N LEU A 450 -26.47 18.83 -9.39
CA LEU A 450 -26.53 18.93 -10.85
C LEU A 450 -26.79 17.57 -11.50
N THR A 451 -26.03 16.55 -11.10
CA THR A 451 -26.24 15.16 -11.59
C THR A 451 -27.66 14.69 -11.26
N ALA A 452 -28.16 14.92 -10.06
CA ALA A 452 -29.54 14.59 -9.69
C ALA A 452 -30.56 15.31 -10.57
N SER A 453 -30.39 16.61 -10.81
CA SER A 453 -31.24 17.40 -11.70
C SER A 453 -31.31 16.82 -13.11
N GLN A 454 -30.16 16.44 -13.66
CA GLN A 454 -30.07 15.90 -15.02
C GLN A 454 -30.61 14.46 -15.13
N VAL A 455 -30.25 13.59 -14.19
CA VAL A 455 -30.67 12.18 -14.20
C VAL A 455 -32.17 12.03 -13.91
N PHE A 456 -32.74 12.84 -13.03
CA PHE A 456 -34.17 12.79 -12.68
C PHE A 456 -35.05 13.74 -13.50
N HIS A 457 -34.43 14.57 -14.36
CA HIS A 457 -35.12 15.59 -15.16
C HIS A 457 -35.98 16.55 -14.32
N ILE A 458 -35.41 17.01 -13.17
CA ILE A 458 -36.04 17.97 -12.26
C ILE A 458 -35.21 19.27 -12.18
N PRO A 459 -35.86 20.43 -11.95
CA PRO A 459 -35.12 21.67 -11.76
C PRO A 459 -34.09 21.56 -10.64
N PHE A 460 -32.92 22.20 -10.80
CA PHE A 460 -31.81 22.14 -9.87
C PHE A 460 -32.20 22.52 -8.42
N ASP A 461 -33.04 23.54 -8.27
CA ASP A 461 -33.55 24.05 -6.99
C ASP A 461 -34.57 23.12 -6.32
N GLN A 462 -35.18 22.20 -7.08
CA GLN A 462 -36.16 21.23 -6.58
C GLN A 462 -35.53 19.87 -6.23
N VAL A 463 -34.23 19.70 -6.40
CA VAL A 463 -33.54 18.47 -6.04
C VAL A 463 -33.56 18.29 -4.52
N THR A 464 -34.14 17.17 -4.07
CA THR A 464 -34.19 16.81 -2.66
C THR A 464 -32.83 16.28 -2.15
N ASP A 465 -32.61 16.34 -0.85
CA ASP A 465 -31.38 15.82 -0.23
C ASP A 465 -31.18 14.31 -0.46
N LEU A 466 -32.29 13.55 -0.55
CA LEU A 466 -32.23 12.12 -0.90
C LEU A 466 -31.73 11.92 -2.34
N GLN A 467 -32.26 12.68 -3.29
CA GLN A 467 -31.84 12.60 -4.70
C GLN A 467 -30.39 13.04 -4.87
N ARG A 468 -29.96 14.11 -4.18
CA ARG A 468 -28.58 14.56 -4.15
C ARG A 468 -27.65 13.48 -3.58
N ARG A 469 -28.05 12.81 -2.48
CA ARG A 469 -27.28 11.69 -1.89
C ARG A 469 -27.20 10.50 -2.84
N ASN A 470 -28.28 10.14 -3.51
CA ASN A 470 -28.30 9.07 -4.51
C ASN A 470 -27.39 9.41 -5.70
N ALA A 471 -27.44 10.65 -6.20
CA ALA A 471 -26.55 11.11 -7.26
C ALA A 471 -25.07 11.11 -6.82
N LYS A 472 -24.80 11.42 -5.56
CA LYS A 472 -23.44 11.30 -4.99
C LYS A 472 -22.94 9.85 -5.09
N ALA A 473 -23.76 8.87 -4.69
CA ALA A 473 -23.40 7.46 -4.81
C ALA A 473 -23.20 7.02 -6.27
N VAL A 474 -24.01 7.54 -7.20
CA VAL A 474 -23.83 7.28 -8.64
C VAL A 474 -22.52 7.88 -9.14
N ASN A 475 -22.25 9.16 -8.85
CA ASN A 475 -21.02 9.84 -9.28
C ASN A 475 -19.77 9.09 -8.85
N PHE A 476 -19.66 8.70 -7.57
CA PHE A 476 -18.54 7.91 -7.07
C PHE A 476 -18.57 6.48 -7.63
N GLY A 477 -19.75 5.87 -7.73
CA GLY A 477 -19.91 4.54 -8.30
C GLY A 477 -19.38 4.46 -9.75
N ILE A 478 -19.63 5.46 -10.57
CA ILE A 478 -19.12 5.52 -11.94
C ILE A 478 -17.59 5.57 -11.97
N VAL A 479 -16.97 6.39 -11.12
CA VAL A 479 -15.50 6.45 -10.98
C VAL A 479 -14.91 5.08 -10.60
N TYR A 480 -15.63 4.31 -9.78
CA TYR A 480 -15.21 2.97 -9.35
C TYR A 480 -15.69 1.84 -10.28
N GLY A 481 -16.31 2.16 -11.41
CA GLY A 481 -16.80 1.17 -12.36
C GLY A 481 -17.93 0.30 -11.78
N ILE A 482 -18.84 0.91 -11.01
CA ILE A 482 -19.91 0.18 -10.32
C ILE A 482 -20.87 -0.51 -11.30
N SER A 483 -21.26 -1.73 -10.99
CA SER A 483 -22.32 -2.43 -11.72
C SER A 483 -23.71 -2.04 -11.22
N SER A 484 -24.75 -2.25 -12.05
CA SER A 484 -26.15 -2.07 -11.63
C SER A 484 -26.49 -2.90 -10.37
N PHE A 485 -25.85 -4.05 -10.19
CA PHE A 485 -26.01 -4.85 -8.98
C PHE A 485 -25.37 -4.15 -7.75
N GLY A 486 -24.14 -3.65 -7.87
CA GLY A 486 -23.48 -2.92 -6.77
C GLY A 486 -24.29 -1.67 -6.38
N LEU A 487 -24.66 -0.85 -7.36
CA LEU A 487 -25.44 0.36 -7.13
C LEU A 487 -26.81 0.06 -6.50
N SER A 488 -27.47 -1.04 -6.90
CA SER A 488 -28.75 -1.45 -6.31
C SER A 488 -28.62 -1.80 -4.82
N GLN A 489 -27.50 -2.40 -4.41
CA GLN A 489 -27.24 -2.68 -3.00
C GLN A 489 -26.95 -1.40 -2.21
N ASP A 490 -26.11 -0.50 -2.76
CA ASP A 490 -25.71 0.74 -2.10
C ASP A 490 -26.90 1.70 -1.87
N LEU A 491 -27.81 1.76 -2.81
CA LEU A 491 -29.00 2.63 -2.75
C LEU A 491 -30.25 1.95 -2.21
N SER A 492 -30.20 0.63 -1.93
CA SER A 492 -31.38 -0.17 -1.55
C SER A 492 -32.54 -0.04 -2.55
N ILE A 493 -32.25 -0.06 -3.85
CA ILE A 493 -33.19 0.00 -4.97
C ILE A 493 -33.15 -1.27 -5.80
N THR A 494 -34.07 -1.44 -6.73
CA THR A 494 -34.06 -2.57 -7.65
C THR A 494 -32.88 -2.48 -8.63
N ARG A 495 -32.39 -3.62 -9.11
CA ARG A 495 -31.33 -3.67 -10.13
C ARG A 495 -31.74 -2.94 -11.43
N LYS A 496 -33.03 -2.93 -11.75
CA LYS A 496 -33.56 -2.22 -12.93
C LYS A 496 -33.43 -0.70 -12.74
N GLU A 497 -33.86 -0.18 -11.60
CA GLU A 497 -33.71 1.25 -11.27
C GLU A 497 -32.24 1.68 -11.24
N ALA A 498 -31.34 0.84 -10.70
CA ALA A 498 -29.91 1.11 -10.72
C ALA A 498 -29.34 1.14 -12.13
N ALA A 499 -29.80 0.24 -13.02
CA ALA A 499 -29.41 0.25 -14.43
C ALA A 499 -29.90 1.52 -15.15
N ASP A 500 -31.15 1.91 -14.92
CA ASP A 500 -31.73 3.17 -15.43
C ASP A 500 -30.95 4.41 -14.99
N TYR A 501 -30.46 4.44 -13.72
CA TYR A 501 -29.63 5.54 -13.23
C TYR A 501 -28.29 5.63 -13.95
N ILE A 502 -27.62 4.50 -14.14
CA ILE A 502 -26.33 4.44 -14.86
C ILE A 502 -26.53 4.87 -16.33
N GLU A 503 -27.59 4.39 -16.98
CA GLU A 503 -27.90 4.75 -18.37
C GLU A 503 -28.15 6.26 -18.52
N LYS A 504 -29.02 6.85 -17.70
CA LYS A 504 -29.31 8.30 -17.72
C LYS A 504 -28.09 9.15 -17.36
N TYR A 505 -27.23 8.65 -16.47
CA TYR A 505 -25.96 9.31 -16.19
C TYR A 505 -25.10 9.40 -17.45
N PHE A 506 -24.93 8.30 -18.18
CA PHE A 506 -24.14 8.29 -19.40
C PHE A 506 -24.81 9.02 -20.59
N GLU A 507 -26.13 9.10 -20.62
CA GLU A 507 -26.85 9.99 -21.55
C GLU A 507 -26.56 11.47 -21.25
N SER A 508 -26.48 11.83 -19.97
CA SER A 508 -26.15 13.19 -19.51
C SER A 508 -24.69 13.55 -19.77
N TYR A 509 -23.78 12.57 -19.62
CA TYR A 509 -22.33 12.71 -19.73
C TYR A 509 -21.72 11.71 -20.74
N PRO A 510 -22.01 11.85 -22.05
CA PRO A 510 -21.62 10.84 -23.05
C PRO A 510 -20.10 10.71 -23.25
N ARG A 511 -19.33 11.79 -23.01
CA ARG A 511 -17.86 11.74 -23.10
C ARG A 511 -17.24 10.91 -21.98
N ILE A 512 -17.84 10.89 -20.80
CA ILE A 512 -17.39 10.03 -19.69
C ILE A 512 -17.52 8.56 -20.10
N LYS A 513 -18.66 8.17 -20.69
CA LYS A 513 -18.84 6.79 -21.18
C LYS A 513 -17.76 6.42 -22.21
N GLY A 514 -17.57 7.27 -23.22
CA GLY A 514 -16.57 7.03 -24.25
C GLY A 514 -15.15 6.92 -23.70
N PHE A 515 -14.81 7.73 -22.70
CA PHE A 515 -13.53 7.68 -22.00
C PHE A 515 -13.35 6.34 -21.25
N LEU A 516 -14.33 5.93 -20.45
CA LEU A 516 -14.26 4.69 -19.67
C LEU A 516 -14.20 3.45 -20.56
N ASP A 517 -15.03 3.40 -21.61
CA ASP A 517 -14.99 2.32 -22.61
C ASP A 517 -13.62 2.29 -23.32
N GLY A 518 -13.08 3.46 -23.65
CA GLY A 518 -11.73 3.60 -24.24
C GLY A 518 -10.62 3.09 -23.33
N MET A 519 -10.70 3.33 -22.01
CA MET A 519 -9.73 2.79 -21.05
C MET A 519 -9.72 1.26 -21.02
N VAL A 520 -10.89 0.64 -21.15
CA VAL A 520 -11.02 -0.82 -21.19
C VAL A 520 -10.41 -1.38 -22.48
N GLU A 521 -10.70 -0.77 -23.64
CA GLU A 521 -10.16 -1.20 -24.93
C GLU A 521 -8.63 -1.01 -25.00
N ASP A 522 -8.13 0.16 -24.58
CA ASP A 522 -6.70 0.43 -24.44
C ASP A 522 -6.00 -0.59 -23.53
N GLY A 523 -6.63 -0.90 -22.39
CA GLY A 523 -6.12 -1.90 -21.46
C GLY A 523 -6.08 -3.32 -22.05
N LYS A 524 -7.04 -3.70 -22.89
CA LYS A 524 -7.03 -4.98 -23.62
C LYS A 524 -5.90 -5.03 -24.64
N GLU A 525 -5.68 -3.95 -25.36
CA GLU A 525 -4.65 -3.86 -26.40
C GLU A 525 -3.24 -3.82 -25.78
N LYS A 526 -3.00 -2.85 -24.89
CA LYS A 526 -1.67 -2.58 -24.31
C LYS A 526 -1.30 -3.55 -23.20
N GLY A 527 -2.29 -4.16 -22.53
CA GLY A 527 -2.10 -5.00 -21.34
C GLY A 527 -1.97 -4.20 -20.02
N TYR A 528 -2.03 -2.88 -20.09
CA TYR A 528 -1.99 -1.97 -18.94
C TYR A 528 -2.84 -0.72 -19.18
N VAL A 529 -3.17 -0.03 -18.11
CA VAL A 529 -3.71 1.34 -18.12
C VAL A 529 -2.74 2.28 -17.43
N SER A 530 -2.85 3.60 -17.70
CA SER A 530 -1.92 4.58 -17.14
C SER A 530 -2.61 5.82 -16.57
N THR A 531 -1.96 6.45 -15.58
CA THR A 531 -2.35 7.75 -15.06
C THR A 531 -1.98 8.88 -16.04
N MET A 532 -2.46 10.07 -15.77
CA MET A 532 -2.07 11.29 -16.50
C MET A 532 -0.55 11.55 -16.47
N PHE A 533 0.14 11.10 -15.42
CA PHE A 533 1.59 11.25 -15.25
C PHE A 533 2.41 10.09 -15.85
N GLY A 534 1.75 9.06 -16.39
CA GLY A 534 2.41 7.93 -17.03
C GLY A 534 2.66 6.72 -16.12
N ARG A 535 2.20 6.72 -14.86
CA ARG A 535 2.22 5.53 -14.01
C ARG A 535 1.40 4.44 -14.64
N ARG A 536 1.98 3.24 -14.83
CA ARG A 536 1.30 2.09 -15.44
C ARG A 536 0.77 1.12 -14.40
N ARG A 537 -0.39 0.56 -14.68
CA ARG A 537 -0.95 -0.59 -13.97
C ARG A 537 -1.28 -1.70 -14.95
N PRO A 538 -0.59 -2.84 -14.92
CA PRO A 538 -0.96 -4.02 -15.70
C PRO A 538 -2.35 -4.51 -15.33
N VAL A 539 -3.14 -4.97 -16.33
CA VAL A 539 -4.50 -5.51 -16.12
C VAL A 539 -4.64 -6.84 -16.88
N PRO A 540 -3.95 -7.90 -16.44
CA PRO A 540 -3.97 -9.21 -17.13
C PRO A 540 -5.37 -9.84 -17.12
N GLU A 541 -6.23 -9.49 -16.17
CA GLU A 541 -7.59 -9.97 -16.02
C GLU A 541 -8.47 -9.67 -17.23
N LEU A 542 -8.19 -8.59 -17.98
CA LEU A 542 -8.94 -8.22 -19.18
C LEU A 542 -8.90 -9.30 -20.28
N LYS A 543 -7.85 -10.12 -20.30
CA LYS A 543 -7.67 -11.23 -21.25
C LYS A 543 -8.18 -12.58 -20.73
N SER A 544 -8.74 -12.61 -19.51
CA SER A 544 -9.25 -13.84 -18.90
C SER A 544 -10.49 -14.37 -19.63
N SER A 545 -10.55 -15.67 -19.84
CA SER A 545 -11.75 -16.37 -20.31
C SER A 545 -12.85 -16.42 -19.24
N ASN A 546 -12.50 -16.28 -17.98
CA ASN A 546 -13.44 -16.24 -16.87
C ASN A 546 -14.14 -14.87 -16.81
N PHE A 547 -15.48 -14.88 -16.94
CA PHE A 547 -16.29 -13.66 -16.92
C PHE A 547 -16.10 -12.82 -15.66
N MET A 548 -16.02 -13.43 -14.48
CA MET A 548 -15.87 -12.69 -13.21
C MET A 548 -14.51 -11.98 -13.12
N GLN A 549 -13.44 -12.65 -13.57
CA GLN A 549 -12.10 -12.05 -13.62
C GLN A 549 -12.04 -10.93 -14.66
N ARG A 550 -12.61 -11.16 -15.86
CA ARG A 550 -12.65 -10.13 -16.90
C ARG A 550 -13.43 -8.90 -16.45
N SER A 551 -14.62 -9.09 -15.86
CA SER A 551 -15.42 -7.99 -15.32
C SER A 551 -14.72 -7.25 -14.19
N PHE A 552 -13.92 -7.94 -13.37
CA PHE A 552 -13.04 -7.30 -12.39
C PHE A 552 -11.96 -6.45 -13.09
N GLY A 553 -11.31 -7.00 -14.13
CA GLY A 553 -10.32 -6.29 -14.94
C GLY A 553 -10.89 -5.02 -15.60
N GLU A 554 -12.13 -5.07 -16.09
CA GLU A 554 -12.81 -3.90 -16.67
C GLU A 554 -12.98 -2.78 -15.63
N ARG A 555 -13.40 -3.10 -14.41
CA ARG A 555 -13.48 -2.11 -13.31
C ARG A 555 -12.12 -1.55 -12.94
N VAL A 556 -11.10 -2.40 -12.87
CA VAL A 556 -9.72 -1.97 -12.62
C VAL A 556 -9.24 -1.02 -13.70
N ALA A 557 -9.51 -1.31 -14.97
CA ALA A 557 -9.10 -0.47 -16.10
C ALA A 557 -9.78 0.91 -16.08
N MET A 558 -11.05 0.98 -15.71
CA MET A 558 -11.79 2.24 -15.58
C MET A 558 -11.33 3.08 -14.38
N ASN A 559 -11.13 2.45 -13.22
CA ASN A 559 -10.84 3.15 -11.97
C ASN A 559 -9.36 3.57 -11.83
N SER A 560 -8.42 2.70 -12.20
CA SER A 560 -7.00 2.91 -11.88
C SER A 560 -6.39 4.17 -12.47
N PRO A 561 -6.71 4.61 -13.70
CA PRO A 561 -6.19 5.88 -14.23
C PRO A 561 -6.65 7.08 -13.41
N ILE A 562 -7.90 7.09 -12.95
CA ILE A 562 -8.49 8.19 -12.18
C ILE A 562 -7.91 8.20 -10.76
N GLN A 563 -8.01 7.09 -10.04
CA GLN A 563 -7.52 6.97 -8.67
C GLN A 563 -6.00 7.14 -8.59
N GLY A 564 -5.26 6.58 -9.56
CA GLY A 564 -3.81 6.71 -9.62
C GLY A 564 -3.38 8.14 -9.94
N THR A 565 -4.09 8.85 -10.81
CA THR A 565 -3.82 10.27 -11.08
C THR A 565 -4.06 11.12 -9.84
N ALA A 566 -5.13 10.88 -9.08
CA ALA A 566 -5.36 11.55 -7.79
C ALA A 566 -4.23 11.25 -6.79
N ALA A 567 -3.76 9.99 -6.74
CA ALA A 567 -2.62 9.61 -5.90
C ALA A 567 -1.31 10.30 -6.33
N ASP A 568 -1.05 10.45 -7.62
CA ASP A 568 0.11 11.18 -8.13
C ASP A 568 0.04 12.67 -7.77
N ILE A 569 -1.14 13.29 -7.89
CA ILE A 569 -1.36 14.70 -7.53
C ILE A 569 -1.07 14.94 -6.04
N ILE A 570 -1.61 14.11 -5.14
CA ILE A 570 -1.37 14.28 -3.70
C ILE A 570 0.12 14.08 -3.35
N LYS A 571 0.81 13.15 -3.99
CA LYS A 571 2.26 12.93 -3.81
C LYS A 571 3.08 14.15 -4.26
N ILE A 572 2.74 14.73 -5.41
CA ILE A 572 3.37 15.95 -5.89
C ILE A 572 3.15 17.10 -4.90
N ALA A 573 1.92 17.25 -4.39
CA ALA A 573 1.60 18.26 -3.38
C ALA A 573 2.41 18.05 -2.10
N MET A 574 2.49 16.81 -1.60
CA MET A 574 3.28 16.46 -0.41
C MET A 574 4.75 16.84 -0.56
N ASN A 575 5.36 16.47 -1.69
CA ASN A 575 6.77 16.79 -1.96
C ASN A 575 7.01 18.29 -2.00
N ARG A 576 6.16 19.06 -2.69
CA ARG A 576 6.27 20.51 -2.80
C ARG A 576 6.05 21.23 -1.47
N VAL A 577 5.05 20.79 -0.70
CA VAL A 577 4.79 21.31 0.65
C VAL A 577 6.00 21.05 1.56
N TYR A 578 6.50 19.82 1.59
CA TYR A 578 7.67 19.45 2.38
C TYR A 578 8.92 20.26 1.99
N GLU A 579 9.23 20.34 0.70
CA GLU A 579 10.35 21.12 0.17
C GLU A 579 10.24 22.59 0.56
N ARG A 580 9.03 23.15 0.45
CA ARG A 580 8.80 24.56 0.71
C ARG A 580 8.89 24.91 2.19
N LEU A 581 8.33 24.07 3.07
CA LEU A 581 8.46 24.22 4.53
C LEU A 581 9.94 24.24 4.93
N ASN A 582 10.75 23.34 4.38
CA ASN A 582 12.18 23.28 4.65
C ASN A 582 12.94 24.48 4.07
N ARG A 583 12.69 24.86 2.82
CA ARG A 583 13.36 25.96 2.14
C ARG A 583 13.09 27.32 2.82
N GLU A 584 11.88 27.51 3.34
CA GLU A 584 11.50 28.75 4.04
C GLU A 584 11.90 28.71 5.52
N GLY A 585 12.51 27.60 5.99
CA GLY A 585 13.01 27.45 7.36
C GLY A 585 11.93 27.41 8.43
N LEU A 586 10.71 26.95 8.06
CA LEU A 586 9.57 26.86 8.97
C LEU A 586 9.73 25.69 9.93
N GLN A 587 9.17 25.84 11.14
CA GLN A 587 9.13 24.79 12.16
C GLN A 587 7.90 23.90 12.05
N SER A 588 6.95 24.29 11.22
CA SER A 588 5.76 23.51 10.87
C SER A 588 6.13 22.29 10.03
N ARG A 589 5.40 21.20 10.19
CA ARG A 589 5.77 19.90 9.62
C ARG A 589 4.56 19.09 9.17
N LEU A 590 4.69 18.45 8.01
CA LEU A 590 3.72 17.47 7.51
C LEU A 590 3.83 16.21 8.38
N VAL A 591 2.73 15.80 9.02
CA VAL A 591 2.73 14.66 9.96
C VAL A 591 1.87 13.50 9.49
N LEU A 592 0.87 13.75 8.66
CA LEU A 592 -0.04 12.70 8.23
C LEU A 592 -0.62 13.00 6.84
N GLN A 593 -0.82 11.95 6.06
CA GLN A 593 -1.58 11.94 4.82
C GLN A 593 -2.68 10.90 4.92
N VAL A 594 -3.93 11.26 4.70
CA VAL A 594 -5.09 10.37 4.73
C VAL A 594 -5.94 10.58 3.49
N HIS A 595 -5.99 9.60 2.58
CA HIS A 595 -6.71 9.67 1.30
C HIS A 595 -6.26 10.87 0.44
N ASP A 596 -7.00 11.97 0.45
CA ASP A 596 -6.77 13.23 -0.26
C ASP A 596 -6.50 14.42 0.67
N GLU A 597 -6.25 14.15 1.94
CA GLU A 597 -6.03 15.07 3.06
C GLU A 597 -4.55 15.13 3.45
N LEU A 598 -4.03 16.33 3.73
CA LEU A 598 -2.73 16.59 4.34
C LEU A 598 -2.91 17.26 5.70
N LEU A 599 -2.33 16.67 6.74
CA LEU A 599 -2.35 17.23 8.10
C LEU A 599 -0.98 17.78 8.46
N ILE A 600 -0.93 19.08 8.78
CA ILE A 600 0.29 19.79 9.16
C ILE A 600 0.21 20.20 10.61
N GLU A 601 1.19 19.78 11.41
CA GLU A 601 1.42 20.33 12.74
C GLU A 601 2.09 21.70 12.59
N THR A 602 1.33 22.77 12.76
CA THR A 602 1.68 24.14 12.37
C THR A 602 1.95 25.00 13.59
N LYS A 603 3.11 25.64 13.64
CA LYS A 603 3.42 26.63 14.68
C LYS A 603 2.47 27.81 14.57
N LYS A 604 1.93 28.30 15.69
CA LYS A 604 0.87 29.33 15.70
C LYS A 604 1.26 30.61 14.97
N GLU A 605 2.53 31.00 15.04
CA GLU A 605 3.05 32.16 14.34
C GLU A 605 3.18 31.97 12.82
N GLU A 606 3.25 30.70 12.37
CA GLU A 606 3.46 30.34 10.97
C GLU A 606 2.15 30.03 10.22
N ILE A 607 1.00 30.07 10.89
CA ILE A 607 -0.32 29.72 10.31
C ILE A 607 -0.59 30.44 8.98
N PRO A 608 -0.40 31.77 8.85
CA PRO A 608 -0.69 32.43 7.57
C PRO A 608 0.20 31.93 6.42
N GLU A 609 1.47 31.68 6.71
CA GLU A 609 2.43 31.24 5.72
C GLU A 609 2.19 29.78 5.31
N VAL A 610 1.99 28.88 6.29
CA VAL A 610 1.68 27.47 6.02
C VAL A 610 0.35 27.33 5.26
N SER A 611 -0.66 28.13 5.61
CA SER A 611 -1.93 28.15 4.88
C SER A 611 -1.74 28.57 3.41
N ARG A 612 -0.89 29.57 3.17
CA ARG A 612 -0.54 30.01 1.81
C ARG A 612 0.19 28.91 1.05
N ILE A 613 1.16 28.26 1.67
CA ILE A 613 1.91 27.15 1.07
C ILE A 613 0.97 26.02 0.69
N LEU A 614 0.10 25.57 1.60
CA LEU A 614 -0.85 24.49 1.32
C LEU A 614 -1.75 24.83 0.13
N GLN A 615 -2.32 26.04 0.11
CA GLN A 615 -3.17 26.46 -1.01
C GLN A 615 -2.42 26.50 -2.34
N GLU A 616 -1.25 27.10 -2.37
CA GLU A 616 -0.46 27.25 -3.60
C GLU A 616 0.02 25.91 -4.14
N GLU A 617 0.62 25.07 -3.27
CA GLU A 617 1.23 23.81 -3.70
C GLU A 617 0.21 22.70 -3.98
N MET A 618 -0.88 22.62 -3.21
CA MET A 618 -1.93 21.65 -3.49
C MET A 618 -2.73 22.05 -4.74
N LYS A 619 -3.16 23.31 -4.87
CA LYS A 619 -3.86 23.77 -6.09
C LYS A 619 -2.96 23.70 -7.32
N GLY A 620 -1.68 23.98 -7.17
CA GLY A 620 -0.69 23.99 -8.24
C GLY A 620 -0.10 22.62 -8.57
N ALA A 621 -0.47 21.55 -7.87
CA ALA A 621 0.13 20.22 -8.04
C ALA A 621 -0.10 19.62 -9.44
N ALA A 622 -1.19 19.97 -10.09
CA ALA A 622 -1.47 19.60 -11.47
C ALA A 622 -2.26 20.68 -12.22
N GLN A 623 -2.08 20.72 -13.53
CA GLN A 623 -2.89 21.57 -14.42
C GLN A 623 -4.01 20.74 -15.04
N LEU A 624 -5.22 20.92 -14.53
CA LEU A 624 -6.41 20.27 -15.05
C LEU A 624 -7.31 21.26 -15.83
N ALA A 625 -8.28 20.76 -16.57
CA ALA A 625 -9.32 21.57 -17.23
C ALA A 625 -10.24 22.27 -16.21
N VAL A 626 -10.23 21.82 -14.98
CA VAL A 626 -10.93 22.38 -13.82
C VAL A 626 -9.92 22.65 -12.72
N GLU A 627 -10.11 23.72 -11.96
CA GLU A 627 -9.20 24.02 -10.84
C GLU A 627 -9.29 22.94 -9.74
N LEU A 628 -8.15 22.64 -9.13
CA LEU A 628 -8.12 21.88 -7.89
C LEU A 628 -8.53 22.80 -6.75
N GLU A 629 -9.54 22.40 -5.98
CA GLU A 629 -9.98 23.12 -4.79
C GLU A 629 -9.54 22.39 -3.54
N VAL A 630 -9.19 23.17 -2.53
CA VAL A 630 -8.67 22.69 -1.26
C VAL A 630 -9.49 23.34 -0.14
N ASP A 631 -10.16 22.51 0.63
CA ASP A 631 -10.84 22.92 1.84
C ASP A 631 -9.83 22.86 3.00
N MET A 632 -9.69 23.96 3.74
CA MET A 632 -8.75 24.05 4.86
C MET A 632 -9.46 24.34 6.16
N HIS A 633 -9.07 23.60 7.19
CA HIS A 633 -9.57 23.79 8.55
C HIS A 633 -8.41 23.82 9.56
N GLN A 634 -8.64 24.49 10.70
CA GLN A 634 -7.69 24.60 11.79
C GLN A 634 -8.31 24.04 13.07
N GLY A 635 -7.52 23.36 13.90
CA GLY A 635 -8.00 22.84 15.19
C GLY A 635 -6.88 22.56 16.19
N GLU A 636 -7.25 22.50 17.46
CA GLU A 636 -6.38 22.06 18.57
C GLU A 636 -6.37 20.52 18.71
N SER A 637 -7.08 19.83 17.83
CA SER A 637 -7.08 18.38 17.66
C SER A 637 -7.37 18.02 16.21
N TRP A 638 -7.03 16.81 15.79
CA TRP A 638 -7.41 16.35 14.46
C TRP A 638 -8.93 16.28 14.25
N TYR A 639 -9.68 16.09 15.34
CA TYR A 639 -11.15 16.14 15.30
C TYR A 639 -11.69 17.53 14.94
N GLU A 640 -11.09 18.59 15.49
CA GLU A 640 -11.50 19.97 15.26
C GLU A 640 -11.02 20.53 13.93
N ALA A 641 -9.88 20.03 13.45
CA ALA A 641 -9.31 20.42 12.17
C ALA A 641 -10.04 19.82 10.96
N LYS A 642 -11.14 19.03 11.18
CA LYS A 642 -11.87 18.39 10.07
C LYS A 642 -13.36 18.68 10.07
#